data_83fbcb1ba40753d2cccc3722cc5183f0
#
_entry.id   83fbcb1ba40753d2cccc3722cc5183f0
#
_cell.length_a   1.000
_cell.length_b   1.000
_cell.length_c   1.000
_cell.angle_alpha   90.00
_cell.angle_beta   90.00
_cell.angle_gamma   90.00
#
_symmetry.space_group_name_H-M   'P 1'
#
loop_
_entity.id
_entity.type
_entity.pdbx_description
1 polymer ?
#
loop_
_entity_poly.entity_id
_entity_poly.type
_entity_poly.pdbx_seq_one_letter_code
_entity_poly.pdbx_strand_id
1 'polypeptide(L)'
;MNVVARAVLIVLGMSLTAASAQEKLGPFTESPRSVRQRDYDVLHVRLELDFDCAQETVDGRAVTRLTPFGQTSRIEFDAADMQILGIRLLPDGSTDTAAQAQTLEHETLPESLVVHLPREYTSAEELTLAVDYRLDHPEKGVFFVNPDTSEPDQAPMIWTHNEPIDARYWFPTLDAPNERFTSEVLVTVPDSFFVLSNGVLRETRSLDDGRKSWHWVQEQSHVPYLVSVVAGEFEAYEQEFKGIPIVSYVPTGRLDDAPRSFAQTPEMMDLFARLIGYRYPWPKYTQICVDEYIAGGMEHTSATTLTLRTLHDERAELDVSSENLVAHELAHQWFGDLITCKDWAELWLNESFATYFGTLWQEHDEGWDEASWTREREAQSYFNEDANRYRRPIVSYRYDAPMRMFDRHSYPKGARVLHMLRFELGDDAFWDAVRLYCQQNEYGVVETADLRSAIEQATGRSMNWFFNQWIHHGGHPKFEVSYAWNPDTSSVDLTVKQTQKVTDLTPLFRVTVEVDLVTDSDTQRRRIVVSEAEETFHFELPQRPRRVVFDPRDWVLKKLEFTKSTQEWIDQLLHDPHVMARARAAQQLGELRPDTDARDALVSSAADDEFRGVRQRAVEALARFSGEVPRAALIAAARSDASSHVRRAAIDALEDFPDKATSACLRHVIANDPSYYAIAEALRSLAELEREDARDDLIAAIDVDSHNQVVLQAACDGLVDIEDASAAEHLRRLIEPENVPGRRAAAFSALARLGLGDPEITKLLAQELDERRPSLRQAAATALGETGDLSAIDALLARRDRETSGRVLRAIDDAVTKLRDTSSVDSLRKEIGELRKANQELEQRVSELEENKGG
;
A
#
# COMPACT_ATOMS: atom_id res chain seq x y z
N MET A 1 -35.47 47.05 10.21
CA MET A 1 -35.28 45.58 10.33
C MET A 1 -34.04 45.04 9.61
N ASN A 2 -33.31 45.81 8.82
CA ASN A 2 -32.16 45.28 8.05
C ASN A 2 -30.76 45.30 8.74
N VAL A 3 -30.64 45.84 9.95
CA VAL A 3 -29.34 45.96 10.64
C VAL A 3 -29.13 44.79 11.61
N VAL A 4 -30.20 44.28 12.25
CA VAL A 4 -30.10 43.15 13.19
C VAL A 4 -29.93 41.82 12.47
N ALA A 5 -30.55 41.65 11.30
CA ALA A 5 -30.39 40.43 10.48
C ALA A 5 -28.98 40.32 9.86
N ARG A 6 -28.30 41.43 9.55
CA ARG A 6 -26.91 41.43 9.10
C ARG A 6 -25.92 41.19 10.23
N ALA A 7 -26.22 41.64 11.45
CA ALA A 7 -25.35 41.38 12.60
C ALA A 7 -25.36 39.90 13.03
N VAL A 8 -26.52 39.22 12.94
CA VAL A 8 -26.65 37.79 13.27
C VAL A 8 -25.98 36.90 12.20
N LEU A 9 -26.06 37.29 10.92
CA LEU A 9 -25.35 36.57 9.85
C LEU A 9 -23.83 36.77 9.89
N ILE A 10 -23.33 37.89 10.38
CA ILE A 10 -21.91 38.15 10.56
C ILE A 10 -21.36 37.40 11.78
N VAL A 11 -22.11 37.27 12.84
CA VAL A 11 -21.74 36.51 14.06
C VAL A 11 -21.80 34.99 13.81
N LEU A 12 -22.77 34.50 13.04
CA LEU A 12 -22.82 33.10 12.61
C LEU A 12 -21.78 32.77 11.54
N GLY A 13 -21.46 33.71 10.64
CA GLY A 13 -20.41 33.57 9.66
C GLY A 13 -18.99 33.60 10.28
N MET A 14 -18.81 34.39 11.34
CA MET A 14 -17.52 34.44 12.08
C MET A 14 -17.32 33.26 13.03
N SER A 15 -18.37 32.57 13.48
CA SER A 15 -18.26 31.37 14.30
C SER A 15 -18.01 30.11 13.47
N LEU A 16 -18.27 30.13 12.16
CA LEU A 16 -17.97 29.03 11.22
C LEU A 16 -16.57 29.15 10.57
N THR A 17 -15.90 30.30 10.72
CA THR A 17 -14.52 30.50 10.18
C THR A 17 -13.40 30.34 11.22
N ALA A 18 -13.75 30.04 12.47
CA ALA A 18 -12.80 29.80 13.55
C ALA A 18 -12.78 28.35 14.06
N ALA A 19 -13.30 27.38 13.32
CA ALA A 19 -12.81 26.02 13.44
C ALA A 19 -11.40 26.05 12.84
N SER A 20 -10.39 26.31 13.68
CA SER A 20 -9.00 26.02 13.35
C SER A 20 -9.02 24.60 12.78
N ALA A 21 -8.58 24.41 11.55
CA ALA A 21 -8.39 23.07 11.01
C ALA A 21 -7.45 22.37 11.99
N GLN A 22 -8.02 21.59 12.90
CA GLN A 22 -7.30 20.78 13.86
C GLN A 22 -6.51 19.79 13.01
N GLU A 23 -5.22 19.68 13.21
CA GLU A 23 -4.43 18.71 12.48
C GLU A 23 -5.06 17.33 12.66
N LYS A 24 -5.33 16.65 11.56
CA LYS A 24 -5.90 15.31 11.58
C LYS A 24 -4.81 14.34 11.98
N LEU A 25 -4.66 14.05 13.26
CA LEU A 25 -3.69 13.06 13.77
C LEU A 25 -4.15 11.61 13.58
N GLY A 26 -5.42 11.40 13.19
CA GLY A 26 -5.99 10.07 13.03
C GLY A 26 -5.82 9.21 14.29
N PRO A 27 -5.36 7.96 14.17
CA PRO A 27 -5.17 7.03 15.29
C PRO A 27 -3.88 7.28 16.10
N PHE A 28 -3.12 8.37 15.84
CA PHE A 28 -1.82 8.65 16.46
C PHE A 28 -1.93 9.67 17.61
N THR A 29 -2.95 9.53 18.44
CA THR A 29 -3.23 10.41 19.58
C THR A 29 -2.89 9.80 20.94
N GLU A 30 -2.50 8.53 20.97
CA GLU A 30 -2.16 7.80 22.18
C GLU A 30 -0.93 8.37 22.89
N SER A 31 -0.77 8.01 24.15
CA SER A 31 0.47 8.27 24.87
C SER A 31 1.63 7.52 24.19
N PRO A 32 2.83 8.12 24.10
CA PRO A 32 3.97 7.43 23.50
C PRO A 32 4.23 6.08 24.20
N ARG A 33 4.35 5.03 23.42
CA ARG A 33 4.77 3.71 23.88
C ARG A 33 6.29 3.69 24.07
N SER A 34 6.76 2.81 24.93
CA SER A 34 8.16 2.43 24.98
C SER A 34 8.41 1.16 24.17
N VAL A 35 9.61 1.00 23.67
CA VAL A 35 10.08 -0.28 23.10
C VAL A 35 9.77 -1.42 24.09
N ARG A 36 9.28 -2.54 23.57
CA ARG A 36 8.98 -3.71 24.41
C ARG A 36 10.23 -4.16 25.15
N GLN A 37 10.12 -4.28 26.46
CA GLN A 37 11.17 -4.84 27.30
C GLN A 37 11.20 -6.37 27.17
N ARG A 38 12.39 -6.93 27.23
CA ARG A 38 12.63 -8.36 27.22
C ARG A 38 13.17 -8.76 28.61
N ASP A 39 12.57 -9.76 29.21
CA ASP A 39 13.02 -10.31 30.49
C ASP A 39 13.99 -11.48 30.31
N TYR A 40 14.07 -12.02 29.11
CA TYR A 40 14.95 -13.09 28.68
C TYR A 40 15.33 -12.91 27.20
N ASP A 41 16.37 -13.63 26.80
CA ASP A 41 16.90 -13.71 25.44
C ASP A 41 16.57 -15.10 24.86
N VAL A 42 15.89 -15.15 23.74
CA VAL A 42 15.62 -16.43 23.04
C VAL A 42 16.80 -16.76 22.14
N LEU A 43 17.44 -17.89 22.38
CA LEU A 43 18.62 -18.33 21.63
C LEU A 43 18.26 -19.19 20.43
N HIS A 44 17.23 -20.04 20.60
CA HIS A 44 16.82 -21.00 19.57
C HIS A 44 15.37 -21.45 19.80
N VAL A 45 14.62 -21.60 18.70
CA VAL A 45 13.26 -22.17 18.70
C VAL A 45 13.22 -23.36 17.75
N ARG A 46 12.75 -24.49 18.23
CA ARG A 46 12.42 -25.67 17.43
C ARG A 46 10.92 -25.90 17.47
N LEU A 47 10.28 -25.88 16.29
CA LEU A 47 8.85 -26.15 16.12
C LEU A 47 8.65 -27.53 15.51
N GLU A 48 7.82 -28.35 16.13
CA GLU A 48 7.35 -29.63 15.60
C GLU A 48 5.85 -29.50 15.37
N LEU A 49 5.40 -29.59 14.13
CA LEU A 49 4.04 -29.27 13.70
C LEU A 49 3.45 -30.42 12.90
N ASP A 50 2.32 -30.90 13.32
CA ASP A 50 1.52 -31.92 12.64
C ASP A 50 0.21 -31.29 12.19
N PHE A 51 0.02 -31.13 10.87
CA PHE A 51 -1.13 -30.47 10.29
C PHE A 51 -2.18 -31.48 9.81
N ASP A 52 -3.42 -31.29 10.24
CA ASP A 52 -4.61 -31.94 9.67
C ASP A 52 -5.42 -30.91 8.86
N CYS A 53 -5.26 -30.93 7.52
CA CYS A 53 -5.94 -30.02 6.63
C CYS A 53 -7.46 -30.18 6.65
N ALA A 54 -7.96 -31.42 6.81
CA ALA A 54 -9.39 -31.70 6.78
C ALA A 54 -10.12 -31.20 8.04
N GLN A 55 -9.42 -31.25 9.17
CA GLN A 55 -9.94 -30.76 10.46
C GLN A 55 -9.48 -29.31 10.77
N GLU A 56 -8.59 -28.74 9.97
CA GLU A 56 -7.97 -27.44 10.20
C GLU A 56 -7.35 -27.30 11.59
N THR A 57 -6.58 -28.30 11.97
CA THR A 57 -5.94 -28.35 13.29
C THR A 57 -4.43 -28.49 13.16
N VAL A 58 -3.73 -28.03 14.19
CA VAL A 58 -2.27 -28.20 14.32
C VAL A 58 -1.96 -28.74 15.68
N ASP A 59 -1.37 -29.91 15.75
CA ASP A 59 -0.73 -30.41 16.97
C ASP A 59 0.72 -29.94 16.97
N GLY A 60 1.05 -29.00 17.87
CA GLY A 60 2.31 -28.30 17.91
C GLY A 60 3.13 -28.57 19.14
N ARG A 61 4.45 -28.56 18.98
CA ARG A 61 5.42 -28.49 20.08
C ARG A 61 6.45 -27.42 19.79
N ALA A 62 6.58 -26.43 20.67
CA ALA A 62 7.64 -25.45 20.64
C ALA A 62 8.69 -25.80 21.73
N VAL A 63 9.93 -26.02 21.29
CA VAL A 63 11.08 -26.21 22.18
C VAL A 63 11.93 -24.94 22.09
N THR A 64 11.89 -24.14 23.15
CA THR A 64 12.57 -22.85 23.24
C THR A 64 13.75 -22.91 24.19
N ARG A 65 14.95 -22.62 23.68
CA ARG A 65 16.15 -22.39 24.49
C ARG A 65 16.33 -20.90 24.72
N LEU A 66 16.47 -20.49 25.97
CA LEU A 66 16.53 -19.09 26.39
C LEU A 66 17.44 -18.87 27.59
N THR A 67 17.83 -17.61 27.80
CA THR A 67 18.59 -17.14 28.97
C THR A 67 17.87 -15.94 29.61
N PRO A 68 17.58 -15.94 30.89
CA PRO A 68 17.03 -14.77 31.60
C PRO A 68 18.03 -13.60 31.62
N PHE A 69 17.57 -12.35 31.49
CA PHE A 69 18.44 -11.18 31.72
C PHE A 69 18.69 -10.89 33.20
N GLY A 70 17.83 -11.36 34.09
CA GLY A 70 17.90 -11.19 35.54
C GLY A 70 17.54 -12.45 36.29
N GLN A 71 17.51 -12.39 37.62
CA GLN A 71 17.07 -13.47 38.48
C GLN A 71 15.55 -13.63 38.37
N THR A 72 15.07 -14.82 37.98
CA THR A 72 13.64 -15.09 37.78
C THR A 72 13.26 -16.53 38.10
N SER A 73 12.05 -16.73 38.60
CA SER A 73 11.38 -18.03 38.68
C SER A 73 10.17 -18.13 37.77
N ARG A 74 10.06 -17.21 36.78
CA ARG A 74 8.93 -17.11 35.89
C ARG A 74 9.39 -16.74 34.48
N ILE A 75 8.83 -17.37 33.45
CA ILE A 75 8.97 -16.99 32.06
C ILE A 75 7.57 -16.73 31.51
N GLU A 76 7.41 -15.64 30.77
CA GLU A 76 6.15 -15.27 30.12
C GLU A 76 6.34 -15.22 28.62
N PHE A 77 5.65 -16.09 27.87
CA PHE A 77 5.57 -16.06 26.42
C PHE A 77 4.30 -15.32 25.97
N ASP A 78 4.36 -14.67 24.82
CA ASP A 78 3.15 -14.34 24.08
C ASP A 78 2.58 -15.63 23.49
N ALA A 79 1.31 -15.87 23.72
CA ALA A 79 0.58 -17.03 23.24
C ALA A 79 -0.92 -16.72 23.26
N ALA A 80 -1.59 -16.86 22.13
CA ALA A 80 -3.00 -16.56 21.99
C ALA A 80 -3.73 -17.66 21.21
N ASP A 81 -4.98 -17.87 21.52
CA ASP A 81 -5.90 -18.79 20.82
C ASP A 81 -5.37 -20.23 20.65
N MET A 82 -4.54 -20.70 21.60
CA MET A 82 -4.01 -22.05 21.61
C MET A 82 -4.36 -22.79 22.87
N GLN A 83 -4.65 -24.09 22.76
CA GLN A 83 -4.83 -24.97 23.87
C GLN A 83 -3.48 -25.52 24.33
N ILE A 84 -3.01 -25.14 25.52
CA ILE A 84 -1.79 -25.68 26.12
C ILE A 84 -2.04 -27.06 26.67
N LEU A 85 -1.31 -28.05 26.19
CA LEU A 85 -1.43 -29.46 26.59
C LEU A 85 -0.46 -29.85 27.71
N GLY A 86 0.67 -29.17 27.79
CA GLY A 86 1.66 -29.39 28.84
C GLY A 86 2.96 -28.61 28.62
N ILE A 87 3.67 -28.36 29.71
CA ILE A 87 4.96 -27.66 29.67
C ILE A 87 5.98 -28.46 30.45
N ARG A 88 7.18 -28.57 29.90
CA ARG A 88 8.29 -29.33 30.49
C ARG A 88 9.59 -28.51 30.42
N LEU A 89 10.35 -28.58 31.53
CA LEU A 89 11.74 -28.17 31.54
C LEU A 89 12.59 -29.35 31.11
N LEU A 90 13.35 -29.21 30.03
CA LEU A 90 14.23 -30.24 29.51
C LEU A 90 15.64 -30.16 30.16
N PRO A 91 16.41 -31.25 30.23
CA PRO A 91 17.81 -31.22 30.60
C PRO A 91 18.63 -30.37 29.65
N ASP A 92 19.74 -29.78 30.16
CA ASP A 92 20.62 -28.90 29.38
C ASP A 92 21.03 -29.51 28.02
N GLY A 93 20.77 -28.79 26.96
CA GLY A 93 21.12 -29.15 25.58
C GLY A 93 20.29 -30.30 24.98
N SER A 94 19.26 -30.82 25.65
CA SER A 94 18.38 -31.87 25.13
C SER A 94 17.19 -31.29 24.37
N THR A 95 16.94 -31.81 23.18
CA THR A 95 15.67 -31.66 22.47
C THR A 95 14.77 -32.87 22.66
N ASP A 96 15.30 -33.94 23.30
CA ASP A 96 14.56 -35.18 23.56
C ASP A 96 13.68 -35.02 24.80
N THR A 97 12.38 -35.02 24.59
CA THR A 97 11.35 -34.84 25.60
C THR A 97 11.09 -36.12 26.42
N ALA A 98 11.68 -37.27 26.06
CA ALA A 98 11.42 -38.56 26.70
C ALA A 98 12.27 -38.83 27.95
N ALA A 99 13.43 -38.15 28.11
CA ALA A 99 14.36 -38.46 29.17
C ALA A 99 14.44 -37.32 30.20
N GLN A 100 13.99 -37.58 31.45
CA GLN A 100 14.20 -36.72 32.65
C GLN A 100 13.58 -35.29 32.57
N ALA A 101 12.58 -35.05 31.73
CA ALA A 101 11.88 -33.77 31.67
C ALA A 101 11.03 -33.53 32.93
N GLN A 102 11.11 -32.34 33.51
CA GLN A 102 10.29 -31.92 34.64
C GLN A 102 9.04 -31.19 34.15
N THR A 103 7.83 -31.68 34.46
CA THR A 103 6.59 -30.96 34.21
C THR A 103 6.52 -29.68 35.04
N LEU A 104 6.10 -28.59 34.42
CA LEU A 104 5.98 -27.26 35.04
C LEU A 104 4.52 -26.84 35.19
N GLU A 105 4.25 -26.11 36.26
CA GLU A 105 2.99 -25.38 36.43
C GLU A 105 2.96 -24.13 35.54
N HIS A 106 1.77 -23.77 35.04
CA HIS A 106 1.58 -22.62 34.17
C HIS A 106 0.21 -21.98 34.35
N GLU A 107 0.12 -20.71 33.88
CA GLU A 107 -1.11 -19.95 33.78
C GLU A 107 -1.31 -19.55 32.33
N THR A 108 -2.47 -19.85 31.73
CA THR A 108 -2.84 -19.38 30.39
C THR A 108 -3.72 -18.14 30.53
N LEU A 109 -3.28 -17.03 29.94
CA LEU A 109 -4.00 -15.76 29.85
C LEU A 109 -4.47 -15.56 28.40
N PRO A 110 -5.32 -14.58 28.09
CA PRO A 110 -5.85 -14.41 26.73
C PRO A 110 -4.78 -14.27 25.63
N GLU A 111 -3.66 -13.60 25.93
CA GLU A 111 -2.58 -13.36 24.98
C GLU A 111 -1.20 -13.73 25.52
N SER A 112 -1.09 -14.41 26.66
CA SER A 112 0.18 -14.83 27.21
C SER A 112 0.12 -16.15 27.96
N LEU A 113 1.27 -16.81 28.07
CA LEU A 113 1.51 -18.05 28.77
C LEU A 113 2.59 -17.83 29.81
N VAL A 114 2.21 -17.91 31.09
CA VAL A 114 3.13 -17.77 32.22
C VAL A 114 3.59 -19.13 32.70
N VAL A 115 4.88 -19.40 32.67
CA VAL A 115 5.52 -20.64 33.09
C VAL A 115 6.21 -20.43 34.43
N HIS A 116 5.87 -21.27 35.45
CA HIS A 116 6.49 -21.24 36.76
C HIS A 116 7.69 -22.21 36.80
N LEU A 117 8.87 -21.67 37.04
CA LEU A 117 10.10 -22.45 37.12
C LEU A 117 10.26 -23.06 38.50
N PRO A 118 10.91 -24.25 38.63
CA PRO A 118 11.02 -24.94 39.90
C PRO A 118 11.94 -24.26 40.92
N ARG A 119 12.73 -23.30 40.50
CA ARG A 119 13.62 -22.45 41.30
C ARG A 119 13.89 -21.14 40.57
N GLU A 120 14.60 -20.26 41.22
CA GLU A 120 15.16 -19.09 40.58
C GLU A 120 16.32 -19.46 39.65
N TYR A 121 16.37 -18.83 38.47
CA TYR A 121 17.43 -18.91 37.46
C TYR A 121 18.02 -17.53 37.24
N THR A 122 19.24 -17.49 36.75
CA THR A 122 20.02 -16.25 36.58
C THR A 122 20.51 -16.12 35.13
N SER A 123 21.03 -14.97 34.76
CA SER A 123 21.60 -14.70 33.42
C SER A 123 22.86 -15.56 33.09
N ALA A 124 23.36 -16.38 34.00
CA ALA A 124 24.46 -17.32 33.76
C ALA A 124 23.97 -18.70 33.35
N GLU A 125 22.67 -18.93 33.27
CA GLU A 125 22.06 -20.23 33.04
C GLU A 125 21.17 -20.21 31.78
N GLU A 126 21.26 -21.27 30.97
CA GLU A 126 20.33 -21.52 29.88
C GLU A 126 19.20 -22.43 30.33
N LEU A 127 18.03 -22.23 29.77
CA LEU A 127 16.82 -23.03 30.01
C LEU A 127 16.32 -23.56 28.67
N THR A 128 15.83 -24.80 28.66
CA THR A 128 15.11 -25.36 27.51
C THR A 128 13.71 -25.75 27.95
N LEU A 129 12.72 -25.01 27.41
CA LEU A 129 11.30 -25.23 27.70
C LEU A 129 10.61 -25.87 26.50
N ALA A 130 9.89 -26.96 26.72
CA ALA A 130 9.02 -27.56 25.71
C ALA A 130 7.56 -27.30 26.07
N VAL A 131 6.84 -26.67 25.15
CA VAL A 131 5.41 -26.42 25.25
C VAL A 131 4.69 -27.27 24.22
N ASP A 132 3.83 -28.19 24.66
CA ASP A 132 2.92 -28.95 23.81
C ASP A 132 1.59 -28.19 23.75
N TYR A 133 1.07 -27.98 22.54
CA TYR A 133 -0.16 -27.22 22.33
C TYR A 133 -0.94 -27.70 21.10
N ARG A 134 -2.20 -27.26 21.01
CA ARG A 134 -3.07 -27.54 19.86
C ARG A 134 -3.74 -26.24 19.40
N LEU A 135 -3.80 -26.05 18.07
CA LEU A 135 -4.62 -25.07 17.43
C LEU A 135 -5.84 -25.76 16.82
N ASP A 136 -6.99 -25.13 16.92
CA ASP A 136 -8.26 -25.62 16.39
C ASP A 136 -8.93 -24.51 15.57
N HIS A 137 -9.02 -24.69 14.25
CA HIS A 137 -9.52 -23.69 13.29
C HIS A 137 -8.88 -22.31 13.49
N PRO A 138 -7.55 -22.18 13.38
CA PRO A 138 -6.88 -20.89 13.59
C PRO A 138 -7.34 -19.87 12.53
N GLU A 139 -7.57 -18.64 12.97
CA GLU A 139 -7.94 -17.51 12.11
C GLU A 139 -6.79 -16.48 11.97
N LYS A 140 -5.68 -16.68 12.70
CA LYS A 140 -4.47 -15.86 12.67
C LYS A 140 -3.22 -16.74 12.76
N GLY A 141 -2.13 -16.22 12.23
CA GLY A 141 -0.83 -16.88 12.26
C GLY A 141 -0.74 -18.04 11.25
N VAL A 142 -1.67 -18.99 11.30
CA VAL A 142 -1.80 -20.12 10.35
C VAL A 142 -3.13 -20.05 9.63
N PHE A 143 -3.10 -20.28 8.33
CA PHE A 143 -4.28 -20.26 7.46
C PHE A 143 -4.36 -21.54 6.64
N PHE A 144 -5.56 -22.11 6.58
CA PHE A 144 -5.89 -23.25 5.76
C PHE A 144 -6.74 -22.79 4.57
N VAL A 145 -6.30 -23.09 3.37
CA VAL A 145 -7.08 -22.91 2.15
C VAL A 145 -7.50 -24.30 1.68
N ASN A 146 -8.76 -24.61 1.78
CA ASN A 146 -9.32 -25.92 1.42
C ASN A 146 -10.34 -25.75 0.29
N PRO A 147 -10.58 -26.80 -0.53
CA PRO A 147 -11.68 -26.81 -1.49
C PRO A 147 -13.00 -26.43 -0.84
N ASP A 148 -13.79 -25.66 -1.54
CA ASP A 148 -15.15 -25.29 -1.14
C ASP A 148 -16.15 -25.42 -2.31
N THR A 149 -17.38 -24.95 -2.11
CA THR A 149 -18.42 -25.02 -3.17
C THR A 149 -18.07 -24.18 -4.39
N SER A 150 -17.32 -23.08 -4.21
CA SER A 150 -16.94 -22.17 -5.30
C SER A 150 -15.74 -22.68 -6.10
N GLU A 151 -14.85 -23.41 -5.42
CA GLU A 151 -13.62 -23.95 -6.03
C GLU A 151 -13.39 -25.40 -5.54
N PRO A 152 -14.25 -26.36 -6.03
CA PRO A 152 -14.22 -27.74 -5.57
C PRO A 152 -12.94 -28.51 -5.96
N ASP A 153 -12.24 -28.05 -6.98
CA ASP A 153 -10.99 -28.63 -7.49
C ASP A 153 -9.74 -27.91 -6.98
N GLN A 154 -9.88 -26.90 -6.08
CA GLN A 154 -8.74 -26.20 -5.50
C GLN A 154 -7.86 -27.15 -4.70
N ALA A 155 -6.55 -27.15 -4.99
CA ALA A 155 -5.61 -27.91 -4.19
C ALA A 155 -5.50 -27.32 -2.77
N PRO A 156 -5.63 -28.13 -1.71
CA PRO A 156 -5.46 -27.64 -0.35
C PRO A 156 -4.05 -27.06 -0.14
N MET A 157 -3.98 -25.95 0.62
CA MET A 157 -2.70 -25.38 1.02
C MET A 157 -2.77 -24.81 2.43
N ILE A 158 -1.61 -24.67 3.05
CA ILE A 158 -1.41 -24.06 4.35
C ILE A 158 -0.37 -22.98 4.19
N TRP A 159 -0.56 -21.82 4.82
CA TRP A 159 0.45 -20.80 4.90
C TRP A 159 0.38 -20.04 6.22
N THR A 160 1.51 -19.45 6.61
CA THR A 160 1.61 -18.61 7.81
C THR A 160 1.82 -17.15 7.46
N HIS A 161 1.33 -16.25 8.34
CA HIS A 161 1.61 -14.83 8.29
C HIS A 161 1.61 -14.26 9.71
N ASN A 162 2.70 -13.59 10.08
CA ASN A 162 2.94 -13.22 11.47
C ASN A 162 3.09 -11.73 11.70
N GLU A 163 3.28 -10.97 10.66
CA GLU A 163 3.49 -9.53 10.80
C GLU A 163 2.17 -8.78 11.07
N PRO A 164 2.16 -7.87 12.05
CA PRO A 164 3.30 -7.46 12.89
C PRO A 164 3.48 -8.28 14.18
N ILE A 165 2.44 -8.91 14.71
CA ILE A 165 2.46 -9.58 16.04
C ILE A 165 1.55 -10.82 16.08
N ASP A 166 1.46 -11.55 14.98
CA ASP A 166 0.59 -12.73 14.87
C ASP A 166 1.35 -14.07 14.99
N ALA A 167 2.68 -14.05 15.27
CA ALA A 167 3.44 -15.27 15.60
C ALA A 167 2.88 -15.97 16.85
N ARG A 168 2.42 -15.21 17.84
CA ARG A 168 1.79 -15.70 19.06
C ARG A 168 0.56 -16.57 18.88
N TYR A 169 -0.07 -16.52 17.69
CA TYR A 169 -1.28 -17.30 17.41
C TYR A 169 -0.99 -18.73 16.92
N TRP A 170 0.30 -19.05 16.66
CA TRP A 170 0.62 -20.40 16.22
C TRP A 170 1.84 -21.05 16.91
N PHE A 171 2.68 -20.26 17.60
CA PHE A 171 3.66 -20.81 18.53
C PHE A 171 3.95 -19.85 19.69
N PRO A 172 4.17 -20.35 20.93
CA PRO A 172 4.55 -19.50 22.05
C PRO A 172 5.93 -18.89 21.82
N THR A 173 6.03 -17.57 21.89
CA THR A 173 7.28 -16.83 21.63
C THR A 173 7.29 -15.49 22.36
N LEU A 174 8.37 -14.73 22.24
CA LEU A 174 8.38 -13.30 22.54
C LEU A 174 8.15 -12.56 21.22
N ASP A 175 6.89 -12.23 20.94
CA ASP A 175 6.42 -11.72 19.66
C ASP A 175 6.67 -10.23 19.51
N ALA A 176 7.92 -9.89 19.23
CA ALA A 176 8.38 -8.52 19.06
C ALA A 176 9.57 -8.45 18.09
N PRO A 177 9.70 -7.38 17.30
CA PRO A 177 10.74 -7.26 16.28
C PRO A 177 12.16 -7.10 16.87
N ASN A 178 12.28 -6.88 18.17
CA ASN A 178 13.57 -6.78 18.87
C ASN A 178 14.06 -8.11 19.49
N GLU A 179 13.36 -9.22 19.24
CA GLU A 179 13.81 -10.57 19.61
C GLU A 179 14.35 -11.32 18.40
N ARG A 180 15.56 -11.87 18.51
CA ARG A 180 16.19 -12.63 17.40
C ARG A 180 16.72 -13.98 17.89
N PHE A 181 16.43 -15.03 17.14
CA PHE A 181 16.83 -16.40 17.43
C PHE A 181 17.11 -17.21 16.18
N THR A 182 17.80 -18.33 16.30
CA THR A 182 17.88 -19.36 15.27
C THR A 182 16.69 -20.28 15.35
N SER A 183 16.25 -20.88 14.24
CA SER A 183 15.06 -21.73 14.27
C SER A 183 15.22 -23.06 13.52
N GLU A 184 14.46 -24.04 13.97
CA GLU A 184 14.21 -25.29 13.26
C GLU A 184 12.72 -25.53 13.16
N VAL A 185 12.25 -25.98 12.00
CA VAL A 185 10.84 -26.29 11.78
C VAL A 185 10.69 -27.68 11.19
N LEU A 186 9.99 -28.55 11.91
CA LEU A 186 9.63 -29.90 11.48
C LEU A 186 8.14 -29.91 11.18
N VAL A 187 7.78 -30.13 9.93
CA VAL A 187 6.40 -30.11 9.47
C VAL A 187 5.99 -31.47 8.96
N THR A 188 4.92 -32.03 9.53
CA THR A 188 4.28 -33.27 9.09
C THR A 188 2.99 -32.94 8.34
N VAL A 189 2.90 -33.42 7.10
CA VAL A 189 1.78 -33.16 6.16
C VAL A 189 1.54 -34.40 5.29
N PRO A 190 0.45 -34.50 4.50
CA PRO A 190 0.28 -35.52 3.48
C PRO A 190 1.50 -35.64 2.56
N ASP A 191 1.83 -36.84 2.09
CA ASP A 191 3.04 -37.11 1.30
C ASP A 191 3.04 -36.45 -0.09
N SER A 192 1.86 -36.03 -0.61
CA SER A 192 1.71 -35.24 -1.83
C SER A 192 2.14 -33.79 -1.65
N PHE A 193 2.20 -33.27 -0.41
CA PHE A 193 2.54 -31.87 -0.17
C PHE A 193 4.05 -31.65 -0.20
N PHE A 194 4.43 -30.56 -0.87
CA PHE A 194 5.71 -29.89 -0.67
C PHE A 194 5.60 -28.95 0.53
N VAL A 195 6.69 -28.79 1.29
CA VAL A 195 6.77 -27.82 2.40
C VAL A 195 7.95 -26.88 2.17
N LEU A 196 7.68 -25.56 2.24
CA LEU A 196 8.68 -24.51 2.31
C LEU A 196 8.72 -23.92 3.72
N SER A 197 9.96 -23.67 4.21
CA SER A 197 10.22 -22.87 5.40
C SER A 197 11.56 -22.13 5.28
N ASN A 198 11.94 -21.39 6.33
CA ASN A 198 13.18 -20.62 6.40
C ASN A 198 14.44 -21.51 6.34
N GLY A 199 15.55 -20.95 5.83
CA GLY A 199 16.85 -21.59 5.83
C GLY A 199 16.97 -22.77 4.86
N VAL A 200 17.60 -23.85 5.28
CA VAL A 200 17.90 -25.02 4.42
C VAL A 200 17.10 -26.25 4.83
N LEU A 201 16.67 -27.01 3.83
CA LEU A 201 16.08 -28.33 4.04
C LEU A 201 17.18 -29.33 4.45
N ARG A 202 17.07 -29.86 5.65
CA ARG A 202 18.02 -30.86 6.20
C ARG A 202 17.63 -32.27 5.88
N GLU A 203 16.35 -32.60 6.00
CA GLU A 203 15.84 -33.95 5.86
C GLU A 203 14.38 -33.95 5.43
N THR A 204 14.02 -34.97 4.64
CA THR A 204 12.62 -35.38 4.45
C THR A 204 12.48 -36.84 4.83
N ARG A 205 11.41 -37.16 5.57
CA ARG A 205 11.16 -38.55 6.05
C ARG A 205 9.72 -38.93 5.75
N SER A 206 9.54 -40.01 4.95
CA SER A 206 8.24 -40.63 4.76
C SER A 206 7.82 -41.41 6.02
N LEU A 207 6.57 -41.33 6.38
CA LEU A 207 5.95 -42.02 7.50
C LEU A 207 5.09 -43.19 6.98
N ASP A 208 4.82 -44.15 7.83
CA ASP A 208 4.08 -45.38 7.44
C ASP A 208 2.57 -45.15 7.21
N ASP A 209 2.06 -43.97 7.58
CA ASP A 209 0.66 -43.55 7.47
C ASP A 209 0.32 -42.68 6.23
N GLY A 210 1.25 -42.61 5.24
CA GLY A 210 1.04 -41.84 4.00
C GLY A 210 1.31 -40.33 4.18
N ARG A 211 2.00 -39.98 5.25
CA ARG A 211 2.45 -38.60 5.49
C ARG A 211 3.98 -38.48 5.32
N LYS A 212 4.46 -37.26 5.28
CA LYS A 212 5.89 -36.91 5.16
C LYS A 212 6.24 -35.82 6.17
N SER A 213 7.38 -35.99 6.84
CA SER A 213 7.96 -34.95 7.68
C SER A 213 9.09 -34.25 6.95
N TRP A 214 9.12 -32.91 7.04
CA TRP A 214 10.08 -32.02 6.44
C TRP A 214 10.81 -31.27 7.56
N HIS A 215 12.15 -31.31 7.58
CA HIS A 215 12.98 -30.64 8.58
C HIS A 215 13.79 -29.51 7.94
N TRP A 216 13.43 -28.27 8.26
CA TRP A 216 14.10 -27.05 7.84
C TRP A 216 14.89 -26.44 8.99
N VAL A 217 16.04 -25.80 8.69
CA VAL A 217 16.92 -25.16 9.70
C VAL A 217 17.37 -23.80 9.22
N GLN A 218 17.11 -22.79 10.02
CA GLN A 218 17.60 -21.43 9.86
C GLN A 218 18.71 -21.17 10.89
N GLU A 219 19.96 -21.19 10.40
CA GLU A 219 21.15 -21.09 11.25
C GLU A 219 21.49 -19.64 11.65
N GLN A 220 21.15 -18.68 10.79
CA GLN A 220 21.30 -17.26 11.09
C GLN A 220 20.09 -16.76 11.88
N SER A 221 20.34 -15.89 12.87
CA SER A 221 19.23 -15.38 13.69
C SER A 221 18.29 -14.48 12.91
N HIS A 222 17.01 -14.66 13.12
CA HIS A 222 15.94 -13.83 12.57
C HIS A 222 14.86 -13.58 13.65
N VAL A 223 13.89 -12.74 13.35
CA VAL A 223 12.86 -12.33 14.29
C VAL A 223 11.59 -13.19 14.18
N PRO A 224 10.73 -13.24 15.21
CA PRO A 224 9.53 -14.10 15.23
C PRO A 224 8.61 -13.91 14.02
N TYR A 225 8.36 -12.67 13.61
CA TYR A 225 7.43 -12.40 12.51
C TYR A 225 7.90 -12.92 11.15
N LEU A 226 9.19 -13.27 11.01
CA LEU A 226 9.78 -13.82 9.79
C LEU A 226 9.78 -15.38 9.73
N VAL A 227 9.35 -16.06 10.79
CA VAL A 227 9.23 -17.52 10.76
C VAL A 227 8.06 -17.92 9.86
N SER A 228 8.29 -18.87 8.93
CA SER A 228 7.29 -19.20 7.91
C SER A 228 7.16 -20.69 7.69
N VAL A 229 5.94 -21.10 7.41
CA VAL A 229 5.61 -22.43 6.84
C VAL A 229 4.59 -22.23 5.72
N VAL A 230 4.91 -22.80 4.55
CA VAL A 230 3.93 -22.96 3.47
C VAL A 230 3.92 -24.42 3.04
N ALA A 231 2.75 -25.04 2.92
CA ALA A 231 2.60 -26.43 2.48
C ALA A 231 1.46 -26.57 1.47
N GLY A 232 1.64 -27.42 0.46
CA GLY A 232 0.68 -27.65 -0.59
C GLY A 232 1.29 -28.31 -1.82
N GLU A 233 0.55 -28.26 -2.94
CA GLU A 233 1.01 -28.80 -4.23
C GLU A 233 1.48 -27.65 -5.13
N PHE A 234 2.77 -27.62 -5.45
CA PHE A 234 3.43 -26.52 -6.20
C PHE A 234 4.32 -27.05 -7.30
N GLU A 235 4.49 -26.25 -8.35
CA GLU A 235 5.49 -26.40 -9.39
C GLU A 235 6.63 -25.41 -9.17
N ALA A 236 7.87 -25.78 -9.54
CA ALA A 236 9.05 -24.98 -9.29
C ALA A 236 9.60 -24.32 -10.56
N TYR A 237 9.84 -23.03 -10.53
CA TYR A 237 10.63 -22.29 -11.49
C TYR A 237 12.01 -22.02 -10.88
N GLU A 238 13.04 -22.72 -11.40
CA GLU A 238 14.38 -22.75 -10.82
C GLU A 238 15.32 -21.77 -11.52
N GLN A 239 16.08 -21.02 -10.73
CA GLN A 239 17.11 -20.08 -11.14
C GLN A 239 18.31 -20.18 -10.18
N GLU A 240 19.39 -19.48 -10.45
CA GLU A 240 20.57 -19.42 -9.58
C GLU A 240 21.24 -18.06 -9.65
N PHE A 241 21.79 -17.59 -8.55
CA PHE A 241 22.68 -16.44 -8.48
C PHE A 241 23.96 -16.77 -7.72
N LYS A 242 25.09 -16.86 -8.44
CA LYS A 242 26.45 -17.07 -7.85
C LYS A 242 26.50 -18.26 -6.86
N GLY A 243 25.83 -19.36 -7.18
CA GLY A 243 25.77 -20.57 -6.35
C GLY A 243 24.67 -20.54 -5.28
N ILE A 244 23.88 -19.47 -5.19
CA ILE A 244 22.70 -19.40 -4.34
C ILE A 244 21.49 -19.84 -5.17
N PRO A 245 20.77 -20.93 -4.77
CA PRO A 245 19.57 -21.34 -5.47
C PRO A 245 18.46 -20.29 -5.27
N ILE A 246 17.79 -19.95 -6.38
CA ILE A 246 16.59 -19.12 -6.41
C ILE A 246 15.47 -19.99 -6.97
N VAL A 247 14.41 -20.19 -6.21
CA VAL A 247 13.29 -21.03 -6.64
C VAL A 247 11.98 -20.31 -6.39
N SER A 248 11.16 -20.15 -7.44
CA SER A 248 9.82 -19.59 -7.34
C SER A 248 8.79 -20.72 -7.46
N TYR A 249 8.02 -20.93 -6.39
CA TYR A 249 6.98 -21.95 -6.34
C TYR A 249 5.63 -21.34 -6.68
N VAL A 250 4.93 -21.96 -7.61
CA VAL A 250 3.60 -21.53 -8.07
C VAL A 250 2.62 -22.68 -7.97
N PRO A 251 1.32 -22.44 -7.76
CA PRO A 251 0.33 -23.51 -7.76
C PRO A 251 0.37 -24.31 -9.07
N THR A 252 0.07 -25.61 -8.98
CA THR A 252 0.04 -26.51 -10.15
C THR A 252 -0.82 -25.93 -11.28
N GLY A 253 -0.27 -25.93 -12.49
CA GLY A 253 -0.90 -25.39 -13.69
C GLY A 253 -0.65 -23.88 -13.94
N ARG A 254 0.17 -23.22 -13.13
CA ARG A 254 0.53 -21.81 -13.29
C ARG A 254 2.01 -21.59 -13.62
N LEU A 255 2.74 -22.65 -13.94
CA LEU A 255 4.19 -22.58 -14.21
C LEU A 255 4.53 -21.67 -15.42
N ASP A 256 3.68 -21.60 -16.42
CA ASP A 256 3.87 -20.77 -17.62
C ASP A 256 3.82 -19.26 -17.31
N ASP A 257 3.21 -18.84 -16.19
CA ASP A 257 3.16 -17.45 -15.74
C ASP A 257 4.41 -17.05 -14.95
N ALA A 258 5.11 -18.03 -14.34
CA ALA A 258 6.24 -17.77 -13.45
C ALA A 258 7.38 -16.95 -14.08
N PRO A 259 7.80 -17.17 -15.35
CA PRO A 259 8.84 -16.35 -15.96
C PRO A 259 8.51 -14.87 -16.05
N ARG A 260 7.23 -14.51 -16.30
CA ARG A 260 6.80 -13.09 -16.37
C ARG A 260 7.03 -12.38 -15.05
N SER A 261 6.78 -13.06 -13.95
CA SER A 261 6.88 -12.46 -12.61
C SER A 261 8.29 -12.56 -12.00
N PHE A 262 9.07 -13.61 -12.35
CA PHE A 262 10.28 -13.95 -11.59
C PHE A 262 11.59 -14.03 -12.39
N ALA A 263 11.55 -13.90 -13.73
CA ALA A 263 12.77 -14.06 -14.53
C ALA A 263 13.90 -13.12 -14.11
N GLN A 264 13.57 -11.91 -13.65
CA GLN A 264 14.54 -10.88 -13.29
C GLN A 264 15.11 -11.00 -11.87
N THR A 265 14.62 -11.91 -11.04
CA THR A 265 15.05 -12.04 -9.63
C THR A 265 16.57 -12.15 -9.45
N PRO A 266 17.34 -12.93 -10.25
CA PRO A 266 18.80 -12.99 -10.13
C PRO A 266 19.49 -11.64 -10.42
N GLU A 267 18.98 -10.85 -11.36
CA GLU A 267 19.52 -9.54 -11.71
C GLU A 267 19.21 -8.49 -10.64
N MET A 268 17.99 -8.52 -10.08
CA MET A 268 17.62 -7.72 -8.90
C MET A 268 18.57 -7.99 -7.73
N MET A 269 18.86 -9.27 -7.46
CA MET A 269 19.77 -9.67 -6.38
C MET A 269 21.21 -9.17 -6.63
N ASP A 270 21.70 -9.21 -7.87
CA ASP A 270 23.01 -8.65 -8.22
C ASP A 270 23.08 -7.14 -8.03
N LEU A 271 22.05 -6.44 -8.51
CA LEU A 271 21.93 -4.99 -8.36
C LEU A 271 21.94 -4.58 -6.88
N PHE A 272 21.12 -5.23 -6.06
CA PHE A 272 20.97 -4.88 -4.65
C PHE A 272 22.25 -5.19 -3.88
N ALA A 273 22.86 -6.36 -4.10
CA ALA A 273 24.14 -6.69 -3.49
C ALA A 273 25.25 -5.69 -3.86
N ARG A 274 25.23 -5.16 -5.09
CA ARG A 274 26.20 -4.13 -5.53
C ARG A 274 25.93 -2.77 -4.89
N LEU A 275 24.68 -2.31 -4.89
CA LEU A 275 24.31 -1.01 -4.33
C LEU A 275 24.55 -0.97 -2.82
N ILE A 276 24.05 -1.96 -2.09
CA ILE A 276 24.23 -2.09 -0.64
C ILE A 276 25.71 -2.34 -0.30
N GLY A 277 26.48 -2.99 -1.21
CA GLY A 277 27.84 -3.39 -0.94
C GLY A 277 27.95 -4.52 0.08
N TYR A 278 26.88 -5.29 0.25
CA TYR A 278 26.76 -6.45 1.11
C TYR A 278 26.14 -7.61 0.33
N ARG A 279 26.80 -8.79 0.35
CA ARG A 279 26.29 -9.97 -0.37
C ARG A 279 24.94 -10.39 0.16
N TYR A 280 24.15 -11.11 -0.64
CA TYR A 280 22.95 -11.77 -0.17
C TYR A 280 23.26 -12.64 1.06
N PRO A 281 22.56 -12.45 2.20
CA PRO A 281 23.00 -13.02 3.48
C PRO A 281 22.57 -14.47 3.75
N TRP A 282 21.63 -15.00 2.96
CA TRP A 282 20.97 -16.26 3.26
C TRP A 282 21.43 -17.39 2.31
N PRO A 283 21.24 -18.68 2.69
CA PRO A 283 21.73 -19.81 1.91
C PRO A 283 20.90 -20.11 0.65
N LYS A 284 19.68 -19.63 0.56
CA LYS A 284 18.77 -19.72 -0.58
C LYS A 284 17.91 -18.48 -0.68
N TYR A 285 17.28 -18.28 -1.82
CA TYR A 285 16.12 -17.39 -1.93
C TYR A 285 14.97 -18.14 -2.58
N THR A 286 13.84 -18.19 -1.91
CA THR A 286 12.63 -18.79 -2.46
C THR A 286 11.47 -17.82 -2.39
N GLN A 287 10.61 -17.89 -3.41
CA GLN A 287 9.38 -17.13 -3.51
C GLN A 287 8.24 -18.15 -3.68
N ILE A 288 7.14 -17.99 -3.00
CA ILE A 288 6.01 -18.89 -3.11
C ILE A 288 4.70 -18.12 -3.22
N CYS A 289 3.92 -18.41 -4.27
CA CYS A 289 2.62 -17.79 -4.48
C CYS A 289 1.52 -18.62 -3.83
N VAL A 290 0.73 -18.01 -2.95
CA VAL A 290 -0.37 -18.68 -2.26
C VAL A 290 -1.69 -17.96 -2.49
N ASP A 291 -2.79 -18.73 -2.46
CA ASP A 291 -4.13 -18.20 -2.59
C ASP A 291 -4.63 -17.59 -1.26
N GLU A 292 -5.60 -16.69 -1.36
CA GLU A 292 -6.20 -15.95 -0.23
C GLU A 292 -5.17 -15.21 0.65
N TYR A 293 -3.97 -14.94 0.13
CA TYR A 293 -2.94 -14.26 0.91
C TYR A 293 -3.39 -12.86 1.32
N ILE A 294 -3.25 -12.56 2.60
CA ILE A 294 -3.77 -11.31 3.19
C ILE A 294 -2.92 -10.07 2.91
N ALA A 295 -1.72 -10.24 2.35
CA ALA A 295 -0.79 -9.18 1.96
C ALA A 295 -0.48 -9.24 0.45
N GLY A 296 0.27 -8.27 -0.08
CA GLY A 296 0.86 -8.35 -1.42
C GLY A 296 1.99 -9.38 -1.44
N GLY A 297 2.93 -9.20 -0.53
CA GLY A 297 4.04 -10.07 -0.22
C GLY A 297 4.33 -10.07 1.27
N MET A 298 5.31 -10.88 1.66
CA MET A 298 5.88 -10.96 3.01
C MET A 298 7.30 -11.50 2.90
N GLU A 299 8.19 -10.79 3.48
CA GLU A 299 9.64 -10.98 3.41
C GLU A 299 10.17 -12.15 4.25
N HIS A 300 9.40 -13.16 4.58
CA HIS A 300 9.90 -14.27 5.40
C HIS A 300 11.32 -14.68 5.03
N THR A 301 12.21 -14.70 5.99
CA THR A 301 13.66 -14.88 5.79
C THR A 301 13.97 -16.03 4.84
N SER A 302 14.56 -15.75 3.70
CA SER A 302 14.92 -16.70 2.63
C SER A 302 13.74 -17.43 1.96
N ALA A 303 12.48 -17.11 2.32
CA ALA A 303 11.27 -17.84 1.94
C ALA A 303 10.06 -16.89 1.75
N THR A 304 10.25 -15.86 0.92
CA THR A 304 9.22 -14.85 0.60
C THR A 304 7.89 -15.50 0.19
N THR A 305 6.80 -15.06 0.82
CA THR A 305 5.45 -15.49 0.46
C THR A 305 4.74 -14.37 -0.30
N LEU A 306 4.11 -14.70 -1.41
CA LEU A 306 3.47 -13.75 -2.32
C LEU A 306 2.00 -14.12 -2.55
N THR A 307 1.18 -13.09 -2.79
CA THR A 307 -0.20 -13.30 -3.26
C THR A 307 -0.21 -13.98 -4.63
N LEU A 308 -1.20 -14.82 -4.88
CA LEU A 308 -1.41 -15.43 -6.21
C LEU A 308 -1.57 -14.38 -7.33
N ARG A 309 -1.98 -13.15 -7.00
CA ARG A 309 -2.08 -12.02 -7.95
C ARG A 309 -0.73 -11.56 -8.51
N THR A 310 0.38 -12.02 -7.95
CA THR A 310 1.73 -11.83 -8.50
C THR A 310 1.85 -12.49 -9.87
N LEU A 311 1.14 -13.61 -10.09
CA LEU A 311 1.10 -14.30 -11.37
C LEU A 311 0.05 -13.66 -12.28
N HIS A 312 0.47 -13.31 -13.49
CA HIS A 312 -0.40 -12.68 -14.49
C HIS A 312 -0.11 -13.21 -15.89
N ASP A 313 -1.11 -13.12 -16.76
CA ASP A 313 -1.00 -13.53 -18.15
C ASP A 313 -0.42 -12.42 -19.05
N GLU A 314 -0.14 -12.75 -20.30
CA GLU A 314 0.44 -11.84 -21.32
C GLU A 314 -0.45 -10.59 -21.56
N ARG A 315 -1.77 -10.69 -21.46
CA ARG A 315 -2.67 -9.55 -21.65
C ARG A 315 -2.66 -8.59 -20.47
N ALA A 316 -2.57 -9.13 -19.26
CA ALA A 316 -2.47 -8.34 -18.04
C ALA A 316 -1.12 -7.61 -17.95
N GLU A 317 -0.04 -8.22 -18.47
CA GLU A 317 1.31 -7.63 -18.49
C GLU A 317 1.37 -6.26 -19.20
N LEU A 318 0.42 -5.97 -20.09
CA LEU A 318 0.32 -4.65 -20.73
C LEU A 318 0.05 -3.50 -19.73
N ASP A 319 -0.50 -3.80 -18.56
CA ASP A 319 -0.92 -2.83 -17.54
C ASP A 319 -0.32 -3.10 -16.16
N VAL A 320 0.12 -4.32 -15.88
CA VAL A 320 0.52 -4.80 -14.56
C VAL A 320 1.89 -5.45 -14.66
N SER A 321 2.80 -5.10 -13.77
CA SER A 321 4.06 -5.78 -13.56
C SER A 321 4.17 -6.20 -12.10
N SER A 322 4.69 -7.39 -11.85
CA SER A 322 5.00 -7.90 -10.51
C SER A 322 6.40 -7.53 -10.04
N GLU A 323 7.24 -6.99 -10.91
CA GLU A 323 8.66 -6.76 -10.64
C GLU A 323 8.90 -5.82 -9.47
N ASN A 324 8.08 -4.77 -9.34
CA ASN A 324 8.21 -3.85 -8.21
C ASN A 324 7.93 -4.56 -6.86
N LEU A 325 6.93 -5.45 -6.80
CA LEU A 325 6.65 -6.25 -5.61
C LEU A 325 7.78 -7.25 -5.35
N VAL A 326 8.21 -7.99 -6.37
CA VAL A 326 9.32 -8.96 -6.25
C VAL A 326 10.61 -8.27 -5.78
N ALA A 327 10.92 -7.11 -6.32
CA ALA A 327 12.07 -6.30 -5.91
C ALA A 327 11.94 -5.77 -4.47
N HIS A 328 10.73 -5.36 -4.07
CA HIS A 328 10.43 -4.94 -2.70
C HIS A 328 10.70 -6.07 -1.70
N GLU A 329 10.11 -7.24 -1.93
CA GLU A 329 10.26 -8.39 -1.04
C GLU A 329 11.70 -8.94 -1.01
N LEU A 330 12.40 -8.87 -2.14
CA LEU A 330 13.81 -9.23 -2.18
C LEU A 330 14.68 -8.24 -1.38
N ALA A 331 14.38 -6.94 -1.43
CA ALA A 331 15.14 -5.92 -0.70
C ALA A 331 15.03 -6.10 0.82
N HIS A 332 13.89 -6.57 1.29
CA HIS A 332 13.69 -6.91 2.69
C HIS A 332 14.67 -7.95 3.21
N GLN A 333 15.23 -8.81 2.36
CA GLN A 333 16.23 -9.78 2.79
C GLN A 333 17.48 -9.12 3.40
N TRP A 334 17.68 -7.80 3.14
CA TRP A 334 18.64 -6.95 3.84
C TRP A 334 17.95 -6.03 4.85
N PHE A 335 16.88 -5.31 4.43
CA PHE A 335 16.18 -4.31 5.26
C PHE A 335 14.86 -4.87 5.77
N GLY A 336 14.87 -5.48 6.92
CA GLY A 336 13.80 -6.26 7.53
C GLY A 336 14.35 -7.55 8.13
N ASP A 337 15.16 -8.28 7.37
CA ASP A 337 15.69 -9.59 7.74
C ASP A 337 17.10 -9.52 8.34
N LEU A 338 18.09 -9.07 7.54
CA LEU A 338 19.47 -8.94 8.02
C LEU A 338 19.56 -7.91 9.15
N ILE A 339 18.92 -6.76 8.94
CA ILE A 339 18.75 -5.70 9.93
C ILE A 339 17.26 -5.39 10.08
N THR A 340 16.74 -5.45 11.28
CA THR A 340 15.31 -5.33 11.57
C THR A 340 15.02 -4.10 12.40
N CYS A 341 13.93 -3.39 12.16
CA CYS A 341 13.49 -2.30 13.02
C CYS A 341 13.29 -2.79 14.46
N LYS A 342 13.80 -2.04 15.42
CA LYS A 342 13.77 -2.42 16.85
C LYS A 342 12.37 -2.35 17.47
N ASP A 343 11.54 -1.51 16.91
CA ASP A 343 10.14 -1.29 17.31
C ASP A 343 9.32 -0.94 16.07
N TRP A 344 8.05 -1.23 16.06
CA TRP A 344 7.16 -0.90 14.94
C TRP A 344 7.05 0.60 14.67
N ALA A 345 7.39 1.46 15.63
CA ALA A 345 7.55 2.90 15.42
C ALA A 345 8.64 3.24 14.38
N GLU A 346 9.63 2.36 14.23
CA GLU A 346 10.77 2.47 13.31
C GLU A 346 10.59 1.65 12.02
N LEU A 347 9.38 1.14 11.76
CA LEU A 347 9.02 0.31 10.61
C LEU A 347 9.53 0.84 9.27
N TRP A 348 9.65 2.15 9.12
CA TRP A 348 10.16 2.77 7.89
C TRP A 348 11.57 2.29 7.49
N LEU A 349 12.38 1.82 8.45
CA LEU A 349 13.71 1.28 8.17
C LEU A 349 13.66 -0.06 7.41
N ASN A 350 12.54 -0.78 7.53
CA ASN A 350 12.25 -1.94 6.70
C ASN A 350 11.56 -1.48 5.40
N GLU A 351 10.39 -0.88 5.51
CA GLU A 351 9.45 -0.66 4.41
C GLU A 351 9.85 0.44 3.44
N SER A 352 10.42 1.55 3.95
CA SER A 352 10.85 2.61 3.05
C SER A 352 12.06 2.20 2.21
N PHE A 353 12.98 1.42 2.78
CA PHE A 353 14.09 0.86 2.02
C PHE A 353 13.57 -0.10 0.95
N ALA A 354 12.72 -1.05 1.29
CA ALA A 354 12.16 -2.01 0.34
C ALA A 354 11.38 -1.31 -0.79
N THR A 355 10.53 -0.34 -0.46
CA THR A 355 9.82 0.49 -1.45
C THR A 355 10.79 1.25 -2.36
N TYR A 356 11.85 1.84 -1.79
CA TYR A 356 12.85 2.56 -2.57
C TYR A 356 13.64 1.62 -3.48
N PHE A 357 13.99 0.42 -3.03
CA PHE A 357 14.68 -0.59 -3.83
C PHE A 357 13.81 -1.12 -4.98
N GLY A 358 12.50 -1.23 -4.80
CA GLY A 358 11.57 -1.48 -5.91
C GLY A 358 11.69 -0.43 -7.00
N THR A 359 11.71 0.85 -6.62
CA THR A 359 11.90 1.96 -7.57
C THR A 359 13.33 2.01 -8.14
N LEU A 360 14.36 1.62 -7.38
CA LEU A 360 15.74 1.51 -7.88
C LEU A 360 15.92 0.37 -8.89
N TRP A 361 15.17 -0.73 -8.72
CA TRP A 361 15.12 -1.77 -9.74
C TRP A 361 14.55 -1.20 -11.04
N GLN A 362 13.42 -0.51 -10.98
CA GLN A 362 12.83 0.13 -12.16
C GLN A 362 13.77 1.18 -12.77
N GLU A 363 14.53 1.94 -11.95
CA GLU A 363 15.53 2.88 -12.44
C GLU A 363 16.65 2.16 -13.23
N HIS A 364 17.00 0.95 -12.83
CA HIS A 364 18.01 0.11 -13.49
C HIS A 364 17.48 -0.52 -14.77
N ASP A 365 16.29 -1.11 -14.75
CA ASP A 365 15.72 -1.89 -15.84
C ASP A 365 15.06 -1.01 -16.91
N GLU A 366 14.16 -0.11 -16.50
CA GLU A 366 13.37 0.74 -17.40
C GLU A 366 13.94 2.16 -17.54
N GLY A 367 14.89 2.54 -16.70
CA GLY A 367 15.56 3.83 -16.73
C GLY A 367 14.96 4.89 -15.78
N TRP A 368 15.67 6.02 -15.70
CA TRP A 368 15.35 7.14 -14.81
C TRP A 368 13.94 7.68 -14.99
N ASP A 369 13.44 7.73 -16.21
CA ASP A 369 12.18 8.39 -16.55
C ASP A 369 10.98 7.60 -16.00
N GLU A 370 10.94 6.27 -16.17
CA GLU A 370 9.91 5.41 -15.60
C GLU A 370 9.96 5.38 -14.07
N ALA A 371 11.16 5.29 -13.50
CA ALA A 371 11.33 5.39 -12.05
C ALA A 371 10.88 6.76 -11.49
N SER A 372 11.10 7.86 -12.24
CA SER A 372 10.60 9.19 -11.83
C SER A 372 9.08 9.27 -11.88
N TRP A 373 8.45 8.61 -12.84
CA TRP A 373 7.00 8.48 -12.94
C TRP A 373 6.42 7.69 -11.77
N THR A 374 7.07 6.60 -11.37
CA THR A 374 6.69 5.82 -10.18
C THR A 374 6.85 6.64 -8.90
N ARG A 375 7.96 7.35 -8.73
CA ARG A 375 8.18 8.26 -7.60
C ARG A 375 7.11 9.36 -7.49
N GLU A 376 6.63 9.90 -8.61
CA GLU A 376 5.50 10.83 -8.61
C GLU A 376 4.20 10.17 -8.12
N ARG A 377 3.90 8.94 -8.55
CA ARG A 377 2.73 8.19 -8.07
C ARG A 377 2.80 7.89 -6.57
N GLU A 378 3.98 7.56 -6.08
CA GLU A 378 4.25 7.39 -4.65
C GLU A 378 3.99 8.70 -3.87
N ALA A 379 4.49 9.82 -4.38
CA ALA A 379 4.25 11.14 -3.79
C ALA A 379 2.74 11.47 -3.76
N GLN A 380 2.01 11.22 -4.85
CA GLN A 380 0.56 11.47 -4.91
C GLN A 380 -0.21 10.56 -3.93
N SER A 381 0.19 9.29 -3.80
CA SER A 381 -0.39 8.36 -2.83
C SER A 381 -0.24 8.88 -1.38
N TYR A 382 0.96 9.35 -1.03
CA TYR A 382 1.21 9.98 0.27
C TYR A 382 0.41 11.29 0.42
N PHE A 383 0.38 12.17 -0.57
CA PHE A 383 -0.35 13.44 -0.49
C PHE A 383 -1.85 13.22 -0.31
N ASN A 384 -2.40 12.18 -0.91
CA ASN A 384 -3.80 11.82 -0.76
C ASN A 384 -4.12 11.39 0.69
N GLU A 385 -3.30 10.53 1.29
CA GLU A 385 -3.48 10.13 2.69
C GLU A 385 -3.31 11.30 3.66
N ASP A 386 -2.23 12.10 3.50
CA ASP A 386 -1.93 13.27 4.32
C ASP A 386 -3.06 14.32 4.29
N ALA A 387 -3.70 14.51 3.14
CA ALA A 387 -4.78 15.48 2.98
C ALA A 387 -6.14 14.96 3.49
N ASN A 388 -6.46 13.69 3.22
CA ASN A 388 -7.82 13.16 3.39
C ASN A 388 -8.01 12.30 4.64
N ARG A 389 -6.95 11.67 5.16
CA ARG A 389 -7.03 10.78 6.33
C ARG A 389 -6.36 11.39 7.55
N TYR A 390 -5.05 11.44 7.58
CA TYR A 390 -4.28 11.97 8.72
C TYR A 390 -2.85 12.33 8.31
N ARG A 391 -2.23 13.15 9.15
CA ARG A 391 -0.82 13.53 9.08
C ARG A 391 -0.11 13.06 10.33
N ARG A 392 1.06 12.44 10.16
CA ARG A 392 1.96 12.03 11.24
C ARG A 392 3.44 12.16 10.85
N PRO A 393 4.37 12.14 11.80
CA PRO A 393 5.78 11.85 11.52
C PRO A 393 5.93 10.43 10.95
N ILE A 394 7.02 10.16 10.25
CA ILE A 394 7.34 8.79 9.80
C ILE A 394 7.55 7.91 11.03
N VAL A 395 8.41 8.32 11.96
CA VAL A 395 8.58 7.65 13.25
C VAL A 395 7.55 8.18 14.25
N SER A 396 6.72 7.30 14.78
CA SER A 396 5.72 7.66 15.78
C SER A 396 5.49 6.52 16.77
N TYR A 397 5.74 6.79 18.05
CA TYR A 397 5.44 5.87 19.17
C TYR A 397 4.01 6.05 19.72
N ARG A 398 3.13 6.75 19.02
CA ARG A 398 1.77 7.12 19.47
C ARG A 398 0.65 6.32 18.80
N TYR A 399 0.90 5.10 18.37
CA TYR A 399 -0.10 4.23 17.77
C TYR A 399 -0.84 3.36 18.80
N ASP A 400 -2.09 3.01 18.53
CA ASP A 400 -2.89 2.07 19.33
C ASP A 400 -2.51 0.60 19.04
N ALA A 401 -2.25 0.27 17.79
CA ALA A 401 -1.83 -1.05 17.34
C ALA A 401 -0.70 -0.95 16.29
N PRO A 402 0.25 -1.90 16.26
CA PRO A 402 1.37 -1.88 15.30
C PRO A 402 0.93 -1.77 13.84
N MET A 403 -0.17 -2.43 13.45
CA MET A 403 -0.72 -2.37 12.09
C MET A 403 -1.04 -0.94 11.60
N ARG A 404 -1.18 0.05 12.52
CA ARG A 404 -1.38 1.45 12.14
C ARG A 404 -0.17 2.09 11.48
N MET A 405 1.02 1.51 11.71
CA MET A 405 2.27 2.01 11.12
C MET A 405 2.43 1.63 9.64
N PHE A 406 1.64 0.65 9.14
CA PHE A 406 1.66 0.19 7.75
C PHE A 406 0.80 1.09 6.86
N ASP A 407 1.32 2.28 6.56
CA ASP A 407 0.60 3.33 5.84
C ASP A 407 1.49 4.06 4.83
N ARG A 408 0.93 5.08 4.18
CA ARG A 408 1.66 5.85 3.15
C ARG A 408 2.78 6.73 3.69
N HIS A 409 2.89 6.88 5.02
CA HIS A 409 4.02 7.57 5.65
C HIS A 409 5.23 6.65 5.78
N SER A 410 5.03 5.38 6.13
CA SER A 410 6.11 4.39 6.27
C SER A 410 6.61 3.85 4.93
N TYR A 411 5.76 3.76 3.90
CA TYR A 411 6.13 3.23 2.58
C TYR A 411 6.56 4.34 1.62
N PRO A 412 5.66 5.01 0.87
CA PRO A 412 6.05 5.92 -0.20
C PRO A 412 6.70 7.22 0.31
N LYS A 413 6.23 7.82 1.42
CA LYS A 413 6.89 9.02 1.94
C LYS A 413 8.32 8.72 2.36
N GLY A 414 8.53 7.62 3.09
CA GLY A 414 9.87 7.23 3.55
C GLY A 414 10.80 6.91 2.37
N ALA A 415 10.33 6.21 1.33
CA ALA A 415 11.08 5.97 0.10
C ALA A 415 11.49 7.28 -0.58
N ARG A 416 10.58 8.26 -0.68
CA ARG A 416 10.89 9.61 -1.19
C ARG A 416 11.90 10.35 -0.31
N VAL A 417 11.87 10.15 1.00
CA VAL A 417 12.88 10.72 1.92
C VAL A 417 14.26 10.11 1.70
N LEU A 418 14.36 8.79 1.47
CA LEU A 418 15.61 8.14 1.10
C LEU A 418 16.14 8.65 -0.24
N HIS A 419 15.27 8.89 -1.22
CA HIS A 419 15.63 9.48 -2.50
C HIS A 419 16.17 10.92 -2.34
N MET A 420 15.53 11.75 -1.51
CA MET A 420 16.05 13.09 -1.18
C MET A 420 17.38 13.02 -0.40
N LEU A 421 17.55 12.05 0.46
CA LEU A 421 18.81 11.84 1.20
C LEU A 421 19.95 11.49 0.24
N ARG A 422 19.70 10.62 -0.75
CA ARG A 422 20.65 10.31 -1.84
C ARG A 422 21.02 11.59 -2.62
N PHE A 423 20.05 12.44 -2.94
CA PHE A 423 20.29 13.72 -3.61
C PHE A 423 21.14 14.69 -2.77
N GLU A 424 20.86 14.78 -1.46
CA GLU A 424 21.59 15.67 -0.54
C GLU A 424 23.03 15.23 -0.31
N LEU A 425 23.26 13.93 -0.21
CA LEU A 425 24.59 13.36 0.04
C LEU A 425 25.42 13.19 -1.24
N GLY A 426 24.78 12.87 -2.35
CA GLY A 426 25.36 12.33 -3.58
C GLY A 426 25.46 10.81 -3.53
N ASP A 427 25.49 10.18 -4.70
CA ASP A 427 25.41 8.72 -4.83
C ASP A 427 26.48 7.98 -4.04
N ASP A 428 27.75 8.31 -4.22
CA ASP A 428 28.86 7.60 -3.57
C ASP A 428 28.73 7.63 -2.04
N ALA A 429 28.51 8.82 -1.48
CA ALA A 429 28.37 9.00 -0.04
C ALA A 429 27.12 8.34 0.56
N PHE A 430 26.03 8.32 -0.19
CA PHE A 430 24.79 7.64 0.21
C PHE A 430 25.01 6.12 0.29
N TRP A 431 25.59 5.52 -0.76
CA TRP A 431 25.81 4.08 -0.78
C TRP A 431 26.90 3.63 0.19
N ASP A 432 27.94 4.44 0.42
CA ASP A 432 28.93 4.16 1.46
C ASP A 432 28.31 4.16 2.86
N ALA A 433 27.37 5.08 3.13
CA ALA A 433 26.64 5.11 4.39
C ALA A 433 25.69 3.92 4.56
N VAL A 434 24.96 3.53 3.51
CA VAL A 434 24.08 2.35 3.51
C VAL A 434 24.88 1.07 3.75
N ARG A 435 26.03 0.94 3.09
CA ARG A 435 26.95 -0.19 3.31
C ARG A 435 27.41 -0.28 4.75
N LEU A 436 27.84 0.85 5.31
CA LEU A 436 28.31 0.92 6.69
C LEU A 436 27.19 0.58 7.68
N TYR A 437 25.99 1.09 7.42
CA TYR A 437 24.80 0.80 8.20
C TYR A 437 24.48 -0.71 8.26
N CYS A 438 24.48 -1.39 7.11
CA CYS A 438 24.29 -2.84 7.04
C CYS A 438 25.42 -3.61 7.75
N GLN A 439 26.68 -3.25 7.53
CA GLN A 439 27.82 -3.94 8.12
C GLN A 439 27.91 -3.81 9.64
N GLN A 440 27.54 -2.65 10.20
CA GLN A 440 27.60 -2.41 11.64
C GLN A 440 26.47 -3.09 12.41
N ASN A 441 25.36 -3.36 11.74
CA ASN A 441 24.15 -3.85 12.37
C ASN A 441 23.70 -5.24 11.86
N GLU A 442 24.59 -5.96 11.15
CA GLU A 442 24.24 -7.29 10.60
C GLU A 442 23.70 -8.24 11.67
N TYR A 443 22.59 -8.90 11.35
CA TYR A 443 21.84 -9.77 12.28
C TYR A 443 21.40 -9.07 13.57
N GLY A 444 21.24 -7.76 13.54
CA GLY A 444 20.84 -6.93 14.65
C GLY A 444 19.51 -6.21 14.45
N VAL A 445 19.16 -5.39 15.44
CA VAL A 445 17.98 -4.52 15.40
C VAL A 445 18.41 -3.06 15.43
N VAL A 446 17.67 -2.20 14.72
CA VAL A 446 18.08 -0.82 14.41
C VAL A 446 16.98 0.19 14.70
N GLU A 447 17.42 1.41 14.98
CA GLU A 447 16.63 2.63 15.10
C GLU A 447 17.08 3.67 14.06
N THR A 448 16.29 4.69 13.81
CA THR A 448 16.66 5.82 12.93
C THR A 448 18.02 6.43 13.29
N ALA A 449 18.39 6.40 14.55
CA ALA A 449 19.68 6.90 15.03
C ALA A 449 20.87 6.12 14.48
N ASP A 450 20.73 4.82 14.21
CA ASP A 450 21.80 3.98 13.66
C ASP A 450 22.10 4.33 12.21
N LEU A 451 21.06 4.51 11.38
CA LEU A 451 21.22 4.99 10.01
C LEU A 451 21.88 6.37 9.98
N ARG A 452 21.39 7.30 10.81
CA ARG A 452 21.98 8.64 10.91
C ARG A 452 23.44 8.60 11.33
N SER A 453 23.78 7.75 12.31
CA SER A 453 25.15 7.56 12.79
C SER A 453 26.06 7.00 11.67
N ALA A 454 25.60 6.04 10.91
CA ALA A 454 26.35 5.48 9.78
C ALA A 454 26.62 6.56 8.71
N ILE A 455 25.63 7.43 8.41
CA ILE A 455 25.81 8.58 7.51
C ILE A 455 26.85 9.54 8.03
N GLU A 456 26.76 9.92 9.32
CA GLU A 456 27.73 10.83 9.93
C GLU A 456 29.15 10.25 9.93
N GLN A 457 29.29 8.94 10.14
CA GLN A 457 30.60 8.26 10.09
C GLN A 457 31.14 8.18 8.65
N ALA A 458 30.32 7.86 7.68
CA ALA A 458 30.75 7.73 6.29
C ALA A 458 31.09 9.09 5.65
N THR A 459 30.39 10.16 6.03
CA THR A 459 30.45 11.46 5.32
C THR A 459 31.09 12.60 6.14
N GLY A 460 31.19 12.46 7.46
CA GLY A 460 31.57 13.54 8.37
C GLY A 460 30.51 14.65 8.49
N ARG A 461 29.31 14.46 7.89
CA ARG A 461 28.22 15.45 7.84
C ARG A 461 27.17 15.15 8.90
N SER A 462 26.84 16.14 9.74
CA SER A 462 25.69 15.99 10.62
C SER A 462 24.39 16.16 9.86
N MET A 463 23.53 15.15 9.89
CA MET A 463 22.24 15.11 9.21
C MET A 463 21.06 15.26 10.20
N ASN A 464 21.30 15.68 11.44
CA ASN A 464 20.25 15.88 12.45
C ASN A 464 19.10 16.74 11.92
N TRP A 465 19.41 17.84 11.22
CA TRP A 465 18.41 18.73 10.64
C TRP A 465 17.50 18.02 9.63
N PHE A 466 18.06 17.10 8.82
CA PHE A 466 17.33 16.37 7.80
C PHE A 466 16.36 15.36 8.45
N PHE A 467 16.89 14.51 9.35
CA PHE A 467 16.07 13.52 10.05
C PHE A 467 15.00 14.18 10.92
N ASN A 468 15.33 15.29 11.59
CA ASN A 468 14.36 16.01 12.41
C ASN A 468 13.15 16.44 11.59
N GLN A 469 13.35 17.10 10.45
CA GLN A 469 12.24 17.64 9.66
C GLN A 469 11.48 16.59 8.84
N TRP A 470 12.14 15.52 8.37
CA TRP A 470 11.52 14.56 7.47
C TRP A 470 11.01 13.29 8.16
N ILE A 471 11.68 12.88 9.24
CA ILE A 471 11.37 11.64 9.97
C ILE A 471 10.57 11.91 11.24
N HIS A 472 10.98 12.92 12.03
CA HIS A 472 10.38 13.21 13.33
C HIS A 472 9.31 14.31 13.30
N HIS A 473 9.06 14.93 12.12
CA HIS A 473 7.95 15.84 11.89
C HIS A 473 7.08 15.36 10.73
N GLY A 474 5.86 15.89 10.65
CA GLY A 474 4.88 15.54 9.61
C GLY A 474 4.82 16.56 8.48
N GLY A 475 4.09 16.20 7.42
CA GLY A 475 3.85 17.09 6.29
C GLY A 475 4.98 17.12 5.26
N HIS A 476 4.92 18.11 4.41
CA HIS A 476 5.83 18.36 3.29
C HIS A 476 5.79 19.84 2.90
N PRO A 477 6.82 20.39 2.21
CA PRO A 477 6.82 21.76 1.74
C PRO A 477 5.81 21.96 0.60
N LYS A 478 5.15 23.14 0.63
CA LYS A 478 4.33 23.63 -0.46
C LYS A 478 4.98 24.90 -0.97
N PHE A 479 5.53 24.85 -2.18
CA PHE A 479 6.22 25.98 -2.78
C PHE A 479 5.31 26.75 -3.73
N GLU A 480 5.26 28.06 -3.54
CA GLU A 480 4.82 29.04 -4.53
C GLU A 480 6.07 29.71 -5.11
N VAL A 481 6.28 29.55 -6.41
CA VAL A 481 7.49 30.02 -7.11
C VAL A 481 7.10 31.03 -8.18
N SER A 482 7.86 32.11 -8.26
CA SER A 482 7.76 33.09 -9.32
C SER A 482 9.14 33.63 -9.68
N TYR A 483 9.30 34.20 -10.86
CA TYR A 483 10.55 34.87 -11.21
C TYR A 483 10.33 36.14 -12.04
N ALA A 484 11.28 37.03 -11.98
CA ALA A 484 11.32 38.23 -12.78
C ALA A 484 12.68 38.38 -13.49
N TRP A 485 12.66 38.74 -14.77
CA TRP A 485 13.85 39.14 -15.53
C TRP A 485 14.09 40.63 -15.40
N ASN A 486 15.27 41.03 -14.97
CA ASN A 486 15.72 42.42 -14.91
C ASN A 486 16.69 42.68 -16.06
N PRO A 487 16.29 43.44 -17.11
CA PRO A 487 17.16 43.72 -18.24
C PRO A 487 18.32 44.68 -17.91
N ASP A 488 18.16 45.55 -16.87
CA ASP A 488 19.17 46.54 -16.50
C ASP A 488 20.38 45.89 -15.80
N THR A 489 20.12 44.83 -15.05
CA THR A 489 21.17 44.07 -14.33
C THR A 489 21.49 42.74 -15.03
N SER A 490 20.81 42.40 -16.11
CA SER A 490 20.94 41.09 -16.78
C SER A 490 20.85 39.94 -15.79
N SER A 491 19.80 39.95 -14.98
CA SER A 491 19.61 38.94 -13.91
C SER A 491 18.18 38.43 -13.83
N VAL A 492 18.03 37.25 -13.27
CA VAL A 492 16.77 36.64 -12.86
C VAL A 492 16.67 36.69 -11.33
N ASP A 493 15.57 37.23 -10.85
CA ASP A 493 15.18 37.19 -9.45
C ASP A 493 14.14 36.09 -9.28
N LEU A 494 14.53 34.94 -8.68
CA LEU A 494 13.64 33.81 -8.39
C LEU A 494 13.16 33.92 -6.95
N THR A 495 11.87 34.09 -6.75
CA THR A 495 11.23 34.12 -5.42
C THR A 495 10.55 32.81 -5.15
N VAL A 496 10.88 32.22 -3.99
CA VAL A 496 10.32 30.95 -3.50
C VAL A 496 9.66 31.19 -2.14
N LYS A 497 8.39 30.83 -2.02
CA LYS A 497 7.63 30.91 -0.75
C LYS A 497 7.23 29.52 -0.30
N GLN A 498 7.33 29.26 0.98
CA GLN A 498 6.77 28.09 1.64
C GLN A 498 5.37 28.42 2.17
N THR A 499 4.31 27.84 1.59
CA THR A 499 2.90 28.21 1.86
C THR A 499 2.16 27.21 2.74
N GLN A 500 2.80 26.12 3.16
CA GLN A 500 2.20 25.19 4.13
C GLN A 500 1.95 25.89 5.47
N LYS A 501 0.88 25.50 6.15
CA LYS A 501 0.62 25.94 7.53
C LYS A 501 1.71 25.39 8.46
N VAL A 502 2.52 26.28 9.03
CA VAL A 502 3.53 25.90 10.02
C VAL A 502 2.85 25.65 11.36
N THR A 503 3.17 24.51 11.97
CA THR A 503 2.64 24.06 13.26
C THR A 503 3.73 23.31 14.03
N ASP A 504 3.43 22.83 15.24
CA ASP A 504 4.35 21.95 15.97
C ASP A 504 4.66 20.64 15.22
N LEU A 505 3.72 20.18 14.40
CA LEU A 505 3.89 18.96 13.59
C LEU A 505 4.57 19.24 12.24
N THR A 506 4.25 20.34 11.58
CA THR A 506 4.72 20.67 10.21
C THR A 506 5.61 21.90 10.25
N PRO A 507 6.93 21.77 10.11
CA PRO A 507 7.86 22.91 10.18
C PRO A 507 7.96 23.69 8.87
N LEU A 508 8.73 24.78 8.88
CA LEU A 508 9.40 25.24 7.67
C LEU A 508 10.50 24.22 7.31
N PHE A 509 10.58 23.87 6.04
CA PHE A 509 11.53 22.89 5.57
C PHE A 509 12.80 23.55 5.04
N ARG A 510 13.95 23.01 5.37
CA ARG A 510 15.19 23.31 4.70
C ARG A 510 15.39 22.32 3.56
N VAL A 511 15.39 22.77 2.33
CA VAL A 511 15.40 21.90 1.15
C VAL A 511 16.42 22.40 0.14
N THR A 512 17.29 21.50 -0.32
CA THR A 512 18.14 21.75 -1.48
C THR A 512 17.35 21.45 -2.76
N VAL A 513 17.36 22.39 -3.71
CA VAL A 513 16.61 22.29 -4.96
C VAL A 513 17.51 22.66 -6.13
N GLU A 514 17.40 21.95 -7.25
CA GLU A 514 17.99 22.35 -8.53
C GLU A 514 17.02 23.27 -9.29
N VAL A 515 17.59 24.27 -9.95
CA VAL A 515 16.86 25.20 -10.81
C VAL A 515 17.58 25.30 -12.15
N ASP A 516 16.88 25.03 -13.24
CA ASP A 516 17.39 25.23 -14.59
C ASP A 516 16.93 26.59 -15.14
N LEU A 517 17.91 27.38 -15.57
CA LEU A 517 17.74 28.65 -16.24
C LEU A 517 18.07 28.43 -17.71
N VAL A 518 17.04 28.26 -18.55
CA VAL A 518 17.19 27.88 -19.96
C VAL A 518 17.12 29.10 -20.85
N THR A 519 18.20 29.35 -21.58
CA THR A 519 18.29 30.44 -22.61
C THR A 519 18.25 29.83 -24.01
N ASP A 520 18.34 30.67 -25.04
CA ASP A 520 18.42 30.17 -26.42
C ASP A 520 19.70 29.40 -26.72
N SER A 521 20.78 29.65 -25.99
CA SER A 521 22.10 29.11 -26.25
C SER A 521 22.58 28.08 -25.21
N ASP A 522 22.05 28.10 -23.99
CA ASP A 522 22.59 27.32 -22.87
C ASP A 522 21.54 27.06 -21.79
N THR A 523 21.75 26.02 -21.01
CA THR A 523 21.01 25.69 -19.77
C THR A 523 21.96 25.80 -18.60
N GLN A 524 21.71 26.75 -17.70
CA GLN A 524 22.49 26.91 -16.49
C GLN A 524 21.76 26.31 -15.30
N ARG A 525 22.24 25.16 -14.80
CA ARG A 525 21.74 24.56 -13.58
C ARG A 525 22.33 25.22 -12.35
N ARG A 526 21.48 25.60 -11.41
CA ARG A 526 21.82 26.15 -10.11
C ARG A 526 21.28 25.27 -9.00
N ARG A 527 22.05 25.14 -7.92
CA ARG A 527 21.59 24.47 -6.71
C ARG A 527 21.37 25.52 -5.64
N ILE A 528 20.17 25.62 -5.11
CA ILE A 528 19.77 26.57 -4.06
C ILE A 528 19.34 25.82 -2.80
N VAL A 529 19.38 26.50 -1.68
CA VAL A 529 18.82 25.99 -0.41
C VAL A 529 17.70 26.92 0.02
N VAL A 530 16.48 26.41 0.05
CA VAL A 530 15.30 27.12 0.55
C VAL A 530 15.14 26.73 2.03
N SER A 531 15.12 27.72 2.93
CA SER A 531 15.01 27.48 4.39
C SER A 531 14.07 28.44 5.09
N GLU A 532 13.74 29.57 4.47
CA GLU A 532 12.88 30.59 5.05
C GLU A 532 11.45 30.50 4.48
N ALA A 533 10.53 31.25 5.09
CA ALA A 533 9.16 31.33 4.61
C ALA A 533 9.06 31.96 3.20
N GLU A 534 9.95 32.90 2.89
CA GLU A 534 10.10 33.54 1.59
C GLU A 534 11.57 33.91 1.37
N GLU A 535 12.13 33.51 0.22
CA GLU A 535 13.51 33.81 -0.18
C GLU A 535 13.55 34.22 -1.66
N THR A 536 14.47 35.12 -1.99
CA THR A 536 14.73 35.52 -3.38
C THR A 536 16.18 35.23 -3.73
N PHE A 537 16.37 34.48 -4.82
CA PHE A 537 17.65 34.08 -5.37
C PHE A 537 17.96 34.86 -6.62
N HIS A 538 19.17 35.43 -6.72
CA HIS A 538 19.59 36.26 -7.84
C HIS A 538 20.57 35.51 -8.74
N PHE A 539 20.26 35.45 -10.03
CA PHE A 539 21.10 34.75 -11.01
C PHE A 539 21.44 35.68 -12.18
N GLU A 540 22.71 35.95 -12.40
CA GLU A 540 23.17 36.64 -13.59
C GLU A 540 23.07 35.72 -14.81
N LEU A 541 22.49 36.24 -15.90
CA LEU A 541 22.33 35.55 -17.18
C LEU A 541 22.67 36.53 -18.33
N PRO A 542 23.29 36.03 -19.41
CA PRO A 542 23.65 36.90 -20.56
C PRO A 542 22.43 37.40 -21.33
N GLN A 543 21.28 36.75 -21.18
CA GLN A 543 20.01 37.07 -21.83
C GLN A 543 18.82 36.55 -21.02
N ARG A 544 17.62 37.09 -21.34
CA ARG A 544 16.38 36.63 -20.72
C ARG A 544 16.22 35.12 -20.93
N PRO A 545 15.87 34.34 -19.88
CA PRO A 545 15.60 32.93 -20.05
C PRO A 545 14.32 32.70 -20.87
N ARG A 546 14.32 31.67 -21.68
CA ARG A 546 13.12 31.15 -22.36
C ARG A 546 12.15 30.51 -21.37
N ARG A 547 12.71 29.79 -20.39
CA ARG A 547 11.99 29.19 -19.26
C ARG A 547 12.91 29.03 -18.06
N VAL A 548 12.31 28.96 -16.90
CA VAL A 548 12.94 28.56 -15.64
C VAL A 548 12.25 27.29 -15.15
N VAL A 549 13.01 26.27 -14.78
CA VAL A 549 12.47 25.00 -14.30
C VAL A 549 12.94 24.76 -12.88
N PHE A 550 11.99 24.64 -11.95
CA PHE A 550 12.24 24.37 -10.54
C PHE A 550 12.15 22.87 -10.28
N ASP A 551 13.20 22.27 -9.74
CA ASP A 551 13.36 20.85 -9.51
C ASP A 551 13.06 20.00 -10.77
N PRO A 552 13.84 20.13 -11.84
CA PRO A 552 13.57 19.52 -13.14
C PRO A 552 13.53 17.99 -13.10
N ARG A 553 14.30 17.37 -12.21
CA ARG A 553 14.39 15.93 -12.02
C ARG A 553 13.46 15.35 -10.95
N ASP A 554 12.66 16.21 -10.32
CA ASP A 554 11.73 15.85 -9.25
C ASP A 554 12.37 15.11 -8.05
N TRP A 555 13.54 15.59 -7.62
CA TRP A 555 14.23 15.07 -6.46
C TRP A 555 13.45 15.23 -5.15
N VAL A 556 12.74 16.36 -5.02
CA VAL A 556 12.15 16.83 -3.76
C VAL A 556 10.69 16.42 -3.64
N LEU A 557 10.32 15.81 -2.51
CA LEU A 557 8.91 15.59 -2.14
C LEU A 557 8.26 16.94 -1.80
N LYS A 558 7.41 17.47 -2.68
CA LYS A 558 6.82 18.80 -2.58
C LYS A 558 5.50 18.91 -3.31
N LYS A 559 4.70 19.91 -2.93
CA LYS A 559 3.71 20.51 -3.84
C LYS A 559 4.28 21.80 -4.43
N LEU A 560 4.04 22.05 -5.70
CA LEU A 560 4.63 23.19 -6.43
C LEU A 560 3.58 23.92 -7.24
N GLU A 561 3.45 25.23 -6.96
CA GLU A 561 2.78 26.19 -7.81
C GLU A 561 3.83 27.11 -8.41
N PHE A 562 3.92 27.19 -9.73
CA PHE A 562 4.91 28.02 -10.41
C PHE A 562 4.24 28.93 -11.43
N THR A 563 4.32 30.24 -11.21
CA THR A 563 3.73 31.23 -12.11
C THR A 563 4.61 31.47 -13.34
N LYS A 564 4.09 31.07 -14.51
CA LYS A 564 4.74 31.26 -15.84
C LYS A 564 3.71 31.71 -16.88
N SER A 565 4.19 32.22 -17.99
CA SER A 565 3.36 32.48 -19.18
C SER A 565 3.00 31.15 -19.89
N THR A 566 1.90 31.18 -20.65
CA THR A 566 1.52 30.05 -21.53
C THR A 566 2.68 29.63 -22.43
N GLN A 567 3.38 30.57 -23.01
CA GLN A 567 4.48 30.28 -23.95
C GLN A 567 5.65 29.58 -23.27
N GLU A 568 5.93 29.88 -22.01
CA GLU A 568 6.98 29.19 -21.24
C GLU A 568 6.56 27.76 -20.89
N TRP A 569 5.28 27.54 -20.57
CA TRP A 569 4.78 26.20 -20.37
C TRP A 569 4.78 25.36 -21.65
N ILE A 570 4.44 25.96 -22.79
CA ILE A 570 4.53 25.31 -24.11
C ILE A 570 5.99 24.94 -24.43
N ASP A 571 6.93 25.89 -24.23
CA ASP A 571 8.35 25.63 -24.45
C ASP A 571 8.88 24.53 -23.55
N GLN A 572 8.42 24.47 -22.29
CA GLN A 572 8.77 23.42 -21.35
C GLN A 572 8.19 22.06 -21.77
N LEU A 573 6.92 22.00 -22.19
CA LEU A 573 6.27 20.78 -22.63
C LEU A 573 6.98 20.18 -23.85
N LEU A 574 7.32 20.99 -24.82
CA LEU A 574 7.82 20.51 -26.11
C LEU A 574 9.34 20.29 -26.14
N HIS A 575 10.12 20.90 -25.24
CA HIS A 575 11.56 20.95 -25.39
C HIS A 575 12.36 20.68 -24.11
N ASP A 576 11.72 20.44 -22.95
CA ASP A 576 12.48 20.11 -21.74
C ASP A 576 13.02 18.67 -21.82
N PRO A 577 14.29 18.42 -21.48
CA PRO A 577 14.84 17.07 -21.53
C PRO A 577 14.27 16.14 -20.44
N HIS A 578 13.70 16.70 -19.35
CA HIS A 578 13.23 15.92 -18.21
C HIS A 578 11.73 15.64 -18.30
N VAL A 579 11.35 14.38 -18.28
CA VAL A 579 9.95 13.93 -18.41
C VAL A 579 9.03 14.53 -17.35
N MET A 580 9.49 14.65 -16.10
CA MET A 580 8.67 15.23 -15.03
C MET A 580 8.42 16.73 -15.22
N ALA A 581 9.36 17.45 -15.82
CA ALA A 581 9.17 18.84 -16.19
C ALA A 581 8.14 18.98 -17.33
N ARG A 582 8.21 18.11 -18.37
CA ARG A 582 7.23 18.07 -19.46
C ARG A 582 5.84 17.68 -18.95
N ALA A 583 5.73 16.63 -18.14
CA ALA A 583 4.45 16.18 -17.55
C ALA A 583 3.78 17.27 -16.70
N ARG A 584 4.55 18.02 -15.91
CA ARG A 584 4.05 19.17 -15.15
C ARG A 584 3.58 20.29 -16.07
N ALA A 585 4.29 20.54 -17.17
CA ALA A 585 3.86 21.53 -18.15
C ALA A 585 2.54 21.14 -18.82
N ALA A 586 2.37 19.87 -19.19
CA ALA A 586 1.11 19.36 -19.74
C ALA A 586 -0.06 19.60 -18.77
N GLN A 587 0.13 19.26 -17.48
CA GLN A 587 -0.90 19.50 -16.45
C GLN A 587 -1.26 20.98 -16.34
N GLN A 588 -0.27 21.87 -16.30
CA GLN A 588 -0.50 23.31 -16.15
C GLN A 588 -1.17 23.91 -17.39
N LEU A 589 -0.81 23.48 -18.59
CA LEU A 589 -1.47 23.93 -19.83
C LEU A 589 -2.94 23.53 -19.86
N GLY A 590 -3.33 22.41 -19.27
CA GLY A 590 -4.73 22.00 -19.12
C GLY A 590 -5.58 22.99 -18.30
N GLU A 591 -4.96 23.75 -17.39
CA GLU A 591 -5.66 24.77 -16.59
C GLU A 591 -5.88 26.10 -17.34
N LEU A 592 -5.16 26.33 -18.46
CA LEU A 592 -5.13 27.61 -19.18
C LEU A 592 -6.21 27.74 -20.28
N ARG A 593 -7.22 26.91 -20.25
CA ARG A 593 -8.34 26.96 -21.21
C ARG A 593 -9.08 28.32 -21.16
N PRO A 594 -9.54 28.84 -22.30
CA PRO A 594 -9.63 28.26 -23.65
C PRO A 594 -8.45 28.56 -24.58
N ASP A 595 -7.21 28.62 -24.08
CA ASP A 595 -6.03 28.96 -24.87
C ASP A 595 -5.78 27.93 -25.99
N THR A 596 -5.79 28.40 -27.26
CA THR A 596 -5.63 27.54 -28.43
C THR A 596 -4.20 27.06 -28.61
N ASP A 597 -3.20 27.87 -28.26
CA ASP A 597 -1.79 27.49 -28.39
C ASP A 597 -1.44 26.41 -27.36
N ALA A 598 -1.99 26.54 -26.14
CA ALA A 598 -1.89 25.49 -25.13
C ALA A 598 -2.51 24.17 -25.58
N ARG A 599 -3.73 24.21 -26.16
CA ARG A 599 -4.41 23.02 -26.72
C ARG A 599 -3.56 22.37 -27.81
N ASP A 600 -3.05 23.14 -28.75
CA ASP A 600 -2.32 22.60 -29.90
C ASP A 600 -0.97 21.99 -29.48
N ALA A 601 -0.31 22.58 -28.48
CA ALA A 601 0.87 21.99 -27.88
C ALA A 601 0.56 20.65 -27.15
N LEU A 602 -0.58 20.58 -26.45
CA LEU A 602 -1.03 19.33 -25.81
C LEU A 602 -1.37 18.24 -26.84
N VAL A 603 -2.02 18.61 -27.96
CA VAL A 603 -2.29 17.68 -29.07
C VAL A 603 -0.99 17.12 -29.66
N SER A 604 0.01 17.97 -29.90
CA SER A 604 1.32 17.53 -30.38
C SER A 604 2.00 16.60 -29.37
N SER A 605 2.00 16.97 -28.10
CA SER A 605 2.61 16.14 -27.04
C SER A 605 1.89 14.81 -26.84
N ALA A 606 0.57 14.79 -26.91
CA ALA A 606 -0.22 13.54 -26.81
C ALA A 606 0.07 12.55 -27.96
N ALA A 607 0.46 13.05 -29.14
CA ALA A 607 0.79 12.25 -30.30
C ALA A 607 2.26 11.81 -30.34
N ASP A 608 3.18 12.71 -29.99
CA ASP A 608 4.57 12.62 -30.41
C ASP A 608 5.59 12.54 -29.27
N ASP A 609 5.21 12.78 -27.99
CA ASP A 609 6.18 12.67 -26.89
C ASP A 609 6.67 11.24 -26.75
N GLU A 610 7.98 11.07 -26.65
CA GLU A 610 8.61 9.75 -26.55
C GLU A 610 8.18 8.99 -25.27
N PHE A 611 7.96 9.73 -24.17
CA PHE A 611 7.64 9.14 -22.88
C PHE A 611 6.12 9.01 -22.70
N ARG A 612 5.66 7.77 -22.45
CA ARG A 612 4.23 7.47 -22.25
C ARG A 612 3.55 8.31 -21.16
N GLY A 613 4.25 8.61 -20.05
CA GLY A 613 3.69 9.39 -18.95
C GLY A 613 3.39 10.85 -19.34
N VAL A 614 4.19 11.45 -20.24
CA VAL A 614 3.93 12.80 -20.78
C VAL A 614 2.75 12.76 -21.74
N ARG A 615 2.67 11.74 -22.63
CA ARG A 615 1.50 11.55 -23.49
C ARG A 615 0.22 11.36 -22.65
N GLN A 616 0.30 10.56 -21.58
CA GLN A 616 -0.81 10.38 -20.64
C GLN A 616 -1.26 11.71 -20.02
N ARG A 617 -0.35 12.53 -19.50
CA ARG A 617 -0.70 13.85 -18.95
C ARG A 617 -1.27 14.80 -20.00
N ALA A 618 -0.79 14.71 -21.23
CA ALA A 618 -1.32 15.52 -22.32
C ALA A 618 -2.76 15.15 -22.68
N VAL A 619 -3.11 13.87 -22.75
CA VAL A 619 -4.49 13.43 -22.98
C VAL A 619 -5.40 13.77 -21.80
N GLU A 620 -4.98 13.57 -20.55
CA GLU A 620 -5.71 14.01 -19.36
C GLU A 620 -5.97 15.53 -19.36
N ALA A 621 -5.00 16.32 -19.81
CA ALA A 621 -5.14 17.78 -19.93
C ALA A 621 -6.11 18.18 -21.06
N LEU A 622 -6.13 17.44 -22.18
CA LEU A 622 -7.02 17.69 -23.32
C LEU A 622 -8.51 17.51 -22.98
N ALA A 623 -8.86 16.67 -21.99
CA ALA A 623 -10.22 16.54 -21.47
C ALA A 623 -10.82 17.88 -21.05
N ARG A 624 -10.00 18.83 -20.62
CA ARG A 624 -10.43 20.17 -20.16
C ARG A 624 -10.72 21.14 -21.28
N PHE A 625 -10.43 20.80 -22.55
CA PHE A 625 -10.74 21.60 -23.73
C PHE A 625 -12.00 21.04 -24.41
N SER A 626 -12.64 21.84 -25.24
CA SER A 626 -13.82 21.44 -25.99
C SER A 626 -13.61 21.52 -27.48
N GLY A 627 -14.44 20.82 -28.26
CA GLY A 627 -14.47 20.88 -29.70
C GLY A 627 -13.81 19.70 -30.40
N GLU A 628 -13.73 19.76 -31.74
CA GLU A 628 -13.34 18.63 -32.56
C GLU A 628 -11.86 18.25 -32.46
N VAL A 629 -10.99 19.24 -32.29
CA VAL A 629 -9.53 19.02 -32.27
C VAL A 629 -9.10 18.15 -31.08
N PRO A 630 -9.41 18.49 -29.80
CA PRO A 630 -9.04 17.62 -28.67
C PRO A 630 -9.73 16.26 -28.76
N ARG A 631 -11.01 16.20 -29.11
CA ARG A 631 -11.73 14.92 -29.29
C ARG A 631 -11.06 14.01 -30.30
N ALA A 632 -10.67 14.53 -31.48
CA ALA A 632 -9.99 13.73 -32.50
C ALA A 632 -8.65 13.19 -32.02
N ALA A 633 -7.89 13.99 -31.26
CA ALA A 633 -6.63 13.56 -30.66
C ALA A 633 -6.85 12.46 -29.61
N LEU A 634 -7.85 12.61 -28.74
CA LEU A 634 -8.23 11.59 -27.76
C LEU A 634 -8.70 10.28 -28.40
N ILE A 635 -9.52 10.33 -29.45
CA ILE A 635 -9.94 9.14 -30.21
C ILE A 635 -8.72 8.43 -30.85
N ALA A 636 -7.77 9.21 -31.39
CA ALA A 636 -6.55 8.62 -31.97
C ALA A 636 -5.71 7.94 -30.87
N ALA A 637 -5.50 8.59 -29.72
CA ALA A 637 -4.76 8.03 -28.60
C ALA A 637 -5.46 6.76 -28.04
N ALA A 638 -6.77 6.81 -27.79
CA ALA A 638 -7.55 5.68 -27.27
C ALA A 638 -7.48 4.43 -28.18
N ARG A 639 -7.36 4.61 -29.50
CA ARG A 639 -7.36 3.50 -30.48
C ARG A 639 -5.99 2.95 -30.80
N SER A 640 -4.94 3.73 -30.69
CA SER A 640 -3.68 3.38 -31.32
C SER A 640 -2.41 3.74 -30.55
N ASP A 641 -2.48 4.37 -29.36
CA ASP A 641 -1.27 4.56 -28.56
C ASP A 641 -0.67 3.20 -28.18
N ALA A 642 0.65 3.11 -28.26
CA ALA A 642 1.36 1.88 -27.94
C ALA A 642 1.16 1.46 -26.47
N SER A 643 1.04 2.44 -25.57
CA SER A 643 0.83 2.21 -24.13
C SER A 643 -0.65 2.06 -23.79
N SER A 644 -1.04 0.96 -23.17
CA SER A 644 -2.37 0.75 -22.60
C SER A 644 -2.74 1.86 -21.58
N HIS A 645 -1.78 2.35 -20.80
CA HIS A 645 -1.99 3.44 -19.86
C HIS A 645 -2.43 4.75 -20.54
N VAL A 646 -1.85 5.07 -21.70
CA VAL A 646 -2.26 6.25 -22.47
C VAL A 646 -3.63 6.02 -23.12
N ARG A 647 -3.88 4.82 -23.67
CA ARG A 647 -5.19 4.48 -24.21
C ARG A 647 -6.30 4.62 -23.15
N ARG A 648 -6.07 4.10 -21.95
CA ARG A 648 -7.01 4.23 -20.80
C ARG A 648 -7.27 5.68 -20.44
N ALA A 649 -6.22 6.49 -20.27
CA ALA A 649 -6.39 7.91 -19.97
C ALA A 649 -7.14 8.66 -21.06
N ALA A 650 -6.94 8.29 -22.33
CA ALA A 650 -7.69 8.86 -23.45
C ALA A 650 -9.14 8.42 -23.48
N ILE A 651 -9.44 7.18 -23.08
CA ILE A 651 -10.80 6.64 -22.96
C ILE A 651 -11.58 7.40 -21.89
N ASP A 652 -11.00 7.55 -20.69
CA ASP A 652 -11.56 8.34 -19.57
C ASP A 652 -11.82 9.79 -20.01
N ALA A 653 -10.82 10.43 -20.64
CA ALA A 653 -10.93 11.81 -21.13
C ALA A 653 -12.04 12.00 -22.20
N LEU A 654 -12.44 10.95 -22.92
CA LEU A 654 -13.50 10.99 -23.94
C LEU A 654 -14.91 11.11 -23.32
N GLU A 655 -15.09 10.90 -22.02
CA GLU A 655 -16.36 11.13 -21.31
C GLU A 655 -16.83 12.58 -21.43
N ASP A 656 -15.91 13.53 -21.51
CA ASP A 656 -16.21 14.96 -21.72
C ASP A 656 -16.65 15.30 -23.15
N PHE A 657 -16.68 14.32 -24.07
CA PHE A 657 -17.01 14.51 -25.50
C PHE A 657 -18.16 13.57 -25.95
N PRO A 658 -19.39 13.76 -25.43
CA PRO A 658 -20.52 12.88 -25.73
C PRO A 658 -21.01 13.01 -27.17
N ASP A 659 -20.55 12.14 -28.07
CA ASP A 659 -21.07 12.03 -29.44
C ASP A 659 -20.92 10.62 -30.03
N LYS A 660 -21.47 10.45 -31.25
CA LYS A 660 -21.46 9.13 -31.94
C LYS A 660 -20.04 8.65 -32.30
N ALA A 661 -19.10 9.53 -32.53
CA ALA A 661 -17.73 9.13 -32.85
C ALA A 661 -17.00 8.61 -31.60
N THR A 662 -17.24 9.21 -30.46
CA THR A 662 -16.77 8.74 -29.15
C THR A 662 -17.34 7.36 -28.83
N SER A 663 -18.68 7.19 -28.91
CA SER A 663 -19.31 5.89 -28.65
C SER A 663 -18.82 4.78 -29.59
N ALA A 664 -18.63 5.11 -30.87
CA ALA A 664 -18.06 4.17 -31.82
C ALA A 664 -16.60 3.82 -31.54
N CYS A 665 -15.83 4.76 -30.99
CA CYS A 665 -14.47 4.52 -30.50
C CYS A 665 -14.46 3.56 -29.31
N LEU A 666 -15.28 3.82 -28.29
CA LEU A 666 -15.37 2.97 -27.09
C LEU A 666 -15.77 1.53 -27.42
N ARG A 667 -16.82 1.34 -28.29
CA ARG A 667 -17.19 0.00 -28.73
C ARG A 667 -16.10 -0.70 -29.55
N HIS A 668 -15.32 0.06 -30.30
CA HIS A 668 -14.17 -0.50 -31.01
C HIS A 668 -13.10 -1.01 -30.01
N VAL A 669 -12.80 -0.25 -28.96
CA VAL A 669 -11.86 -0.67 -27.89
C VAL A 669 -12.40 -1.91 -27.18
N ILE A 670 -13.66 -1.91 -26.76
CA ILE A 670 -14.29 -3.08 -26.09
C ILE A 670 -14.12 -4.36 -26.93
N ALA A 671 -14.28 -4.25 -28.25
CA ALA A 671 -14.23 -5.40 -29.15
C ALA A 671 -12.80 -5.84 -29.53
N ASN A 672 -11.79 -4.97 -29.47
CA ASN A 672 -10.52 -5.21 -30.15
C ASN A 672 -9.27 -4.93 -29.32
N ASP A 673 -9.36 -4.24 -28.18
CA ASP A 673 -8.15 -3.89 -27.40
C ASP A 673 -7.55 -5.15 -26.75
N PRO A 674 -6.23 -5.35 -26.80
CA PRO A 674 -5.59 -6.46 -26.13
C PRO A 674 -5.59 -6.32 -24.61
N SER A 675 -5.68 -5.10 -24.05
CA SER A 675 -5.65 -4.83 -22.63
C SER A 675 -7.02 -5.05 -21.98
N TYR A 676 -7.09 -5.88 -20.94
CA TYR A 676 -8.28 -6.02 -20.09
C TYR A 676 -8.69 -4.70 -19.43
N TYR A 677 -7.70 -3.89 -19.06
CA TYR A 677 -7.92 -2.63 -18.35
C TYR A 677 -8.42 -1.53 -19.28
N ALA A 678 -7.99 -1.52 -20.54
CA ALA A 678 -8.55 -0.61 -21.54
C ALA A 678 -10.00 -0.96 -21.89
N ILE A 679 -10.32 -2.26 -21.99
CA ILE A 679 -11.70 -2.74 -22.16
C ILE A 679 -12.56 -2.31 -20.97
N ALA A 680 -12.08 -2.51 -19.76
CA ALA A 680 -12.78 -2.14 -18.54
C ALA A 680 -13.08 -0.63 -18.49
N GLU A 681 -12.10 0.20 -18.84
CA GLU A 681 -12.29 1.65 -18.90
C GLU A 681 -13.32 2.05 -19.95
N ALA A 682 -13.24 1.46 -21.14
CA ALA A 682 -14.19 1.74 -22.22
C ALA A 682 -15.64 1.34 -21.87
N LEU A 683 -15.84 0.29 -21.07
CA LEU A 683 -17.17 -0.10 -20.56
C LEU A 683 -17.74 0.96 -19.60
N ARG A 684 -16.91 1.47 -18.66
CA ARG A 684 -17.33 2.54 -17.73
C ARG A 684 -17.69 3.81 -18.49
N SER A 685 -16.77 4.27 -19.35
CA SER A 685 -17.01 5.48 -20.14
C SER A 685 -18.24 5.34 -21.08
N LEU A 686 -18.47 4.15 -21.64
CA LEU A 686 -19.66 3.91 -22.46
C LEU A 686 -20.96 4.00 -21.64
N ALA A 687 -20.95 3.46 -20.42
CA ALA A 687 -22.09 3.55 -19.50
C ALA A 687 -22.41 4.99 -19.14
N GLU A 688 -21.40 5.81 -18.84
CA GLU A 688 -21.59 7.25 -18.53
C GLU A 688 -22.17 8.01 -19.71
N LEU A 689 -21.71 7.72 -20.94
CA LEU A 689 -22.11 8.45 -22.13
C LEU A 689 -23.46 8.03 -22.71
N GLU A 690 -23.75 6.74 -22.79
CA GLU A 690 -24.92 6.21 -23.51
C GLU A 690 -26.04 5.73 -22.59
N ARG A 691 -25.77 5.63 -21.29
CA ARG A 691 -26.77 5.21 -20.31
C ARG A 691 -27.44 3.87 -20.71
N GLU A 692 -28.75 3.86 -20.88
CA GLU A 692 -29.52 2.65 -21.22
C GLU A 692 -29.07 1.97 -22.51
N ASP A 693 -28.53 2.70 -23.48
CA ASP A 693 -28.07 2.14 -24.76
C ASP A 693 -26.76 1.33 -24.64
N ALA A 694 -26.02 1.49 -23.53
CA ALA A 694 -24.81 0.70 -23.19
C ALA A 694 -25.14 -0.67 -22.57
N ARG A 695 -26.40 -0.91 -22.17
CA ARG A 695 -26.82 -2.08 -21.40
C ARG A 695 -26.37 -3.41 -21.99
N ASP A 696 -26.58 -3.59 -23.29
CA ASP A 696 -26.28 -4.88 -23.95
C ASP A 696 -24.76 -5.15 -23.99
N ASP A 697 -23.94 -4.10 -24.16
CA ASP A 697 -22.47 -4.17 -24.09
C ASP A 697 -22.01 -4.58 -22.68
N LEU A 698 -22.61 -3.99 -21.62
CA LEU A 698 -22.32 -4.29 -20.23
C LEU A 698 -22.72 -5.73 -19.84
N ILE A 699 -23.92 -6.17 -20.22
CA ILE A 699 -24.37 -7.55 -19.95
C ILE A 699 -23.47 -8.57 -20.64
N ALA A 700 -23.05 -8.31 -21.88
CA ALA A 700 -22.13 -9.20 -22.61
C ALA A 700 -20.76 -9.29 -21.94
N ALA A 701 -20.33 -8.24 -21.24
CA ALA A 701 -19.03 -8.18 -20.55
C ALA A 701 -19.00 -8.94 -19.21
N ILE A 702 -20.17 -9.28 -18.62
CA ILE A 702 -20.24 -10.02 -17.34
C ILE A 702 -19.51 -11.36 -17.41
N ASP A 703 -19.56 -12.04 -18.56
CA ASP A 703 -18.98 -13.38 -18.72
C ASP A 703 -17.56 -13.38 -19.30
N VAL A 704 -16.96 -12.20 -19.47
CA VAL A 704 -15.58 -12.07 -19.96
C VAL A 704 -14.61 -12.38 -18.82
N ASP A 705 -13.82 -13.44 -19.00
CA ASP A 705 -12.73 -13.74 -18.07
C ASP A 705 -11.59 -12.74 -18.24
N SER A 706 -11.07 -12.24 -17.13
CA SER A 706 -10.02 -11.21 -17.13
C SER A 706 -9.21 -11.22 -15.83
N HIS A 707 -7.98 -10.78 -15.92
CA HIS A 707 -7.12 -10.63 -14.76
C HIS A 707 -7.82 -9.83 -13.64
N ASN A 708 -7.86 -10.39 -12.42
CA ASN A 708 -8.55 -9.81 -11.26
C ASN A 708 -10.03 -9.42 -11.52
N GLN A 709 -10.70 -10.04 -12.48
CA GLN A 709 -12.09 -9.77 -12.84
C GLN A 709 -12.36 -8.29 -13.22
N VAL A 710 -11.35 -7.58 -13.77
CA VAL A 710 -11.47 -6.12 -14.02
C VAL A 710 -12.55 -5.77 -15.04
N VAL A 711 -12.78 -6.63 -16.03
CA VAL A 711 -13.85 -6.43 -17.04
C VAL A 711 -15.22 -6.65 -16.41
N LEU A 712 -15.38 -7.71 -15.61
CA LEU A 712 -16.62 -7.94 -14.86
C LEU A 712 -16.90 -6.79 -13.89
N GLN A 713 -15.89 -6.31 -13.16
CA GLN A 713 -16.06 -5.18 -12.24
C GLN A 713 -16.54 -3.94 -12.98
N ALA A 714 -15.96 -3.63 -14.15
CA ALA A 714 -16.40 -2.50 -14.97
C ALA A 714 -17.84 -2.66 -15.50
N ALA A 715 -18.22 -3.88 -15.90
CA ALA A 715 -19.59 -4.16 -16.29
C ALA A 715 -20.58 -3.95 -15.13
N CYS A 716 -20.23 -4.42 -13.93
CA CYS A 716 -21.03 -4.23 -12.72
C CYS A 716 -21.16 -2.73 -12.37
N ASP A 717 -20.06 -1.98 -12.39
CA ASP A 717 -20.05 -0.53 -12.14
C ASP A 717 -20.94 0.20 -13.17
N GLY A 718 -20.79 -0.11 -14.47
CA GLY A 718 -21.59 0.49 -15.52
C GLY A 718 -23.09 0.20 -15.40
N LEU A 719 -23.46 -1.02 -15.01
CA LEU A 719 -24.88 -1.38 -14.77
C LEU A 719 -25.48 -0.59 -13.59
N VAL A 720 -24.68 -0.27 -12.60
CA VAL A 720 -25.06 0.62 -11.49
C VAL A 720 -25.24 2.05 -12.00
N ASP A 721 -24.32 2.55 -12.80
CA ASP A 721 -24.33 3.95 -13.24
C ASP A 721 -25.48 4.25 -14.21
N ILE A 722 -25.94 3.24 -14.99
CA ILE A 722 -27.17 3.36 -15.79
C ILE A 722 -28.46 3.09 -15.01
N GLU A 723 -28.38 2.79 -13.71
CA GLU A 723 -29.50 2.50 -12.82
C GLU A 723 -30.39 1.32 -13.32
N ASP A 724 -29.76 0.32 -13.96
CA ASP A 724 -30.50 -0.84 -14.49
C ASP A 724 -30.96 -1.80 -13.39
N ALA A 725 -32.13 -1.56 -12.83
CA ALA A 725 -32.72 -2.45 -11.82
C ALA A 725 -32.90 -3.90 -12.33
N SER A 726 -33.02 -4.12 -13.66
CA SER A 726 -33.14 -5.48 -14.20
C SER A 726 -31.83 -6.27 -14.12
N ALA A 727 -30.68 -5.59 -14.00
CA ALA A 727 -29.37 -6.22 -13.79
C ALA A 727 -29.28 -6.90 -12.42
N ALA A 728 -30.07 -6.49 -11.44
CA ALA A 728 -30.05 -7.09 -10.09
C ALA A 728 -30.22 -8.62 -10.12
N GLU A 729 -30.99 -9.16 -11.07
CA GLU A 729 -31.13 -10.62 -11.24
C GLU A 729 -29.83 -11.28 -11.72
N HIS A 730 -29.09 -10.64 -12.63
CA HIS A 730 -27.78 -11.15 -13.09
C HIS A 730 -26.76 -11.09 -11.97
N LEU A 731 -26.71 -9.97 -11.22
CA LEU A 731 -25.80 -9.79 -10.10
C LEU A 731 -26.08 -10.75 -8.93
N ARG A 732 -27.38 -11.06 -8.66
CA ARG A 732 -27.74 -12.08 -7.65
C ARG A 732 -27.25 -13.46 -8.02
N ARG A 733 -27.19 -13.83 -9.31
CA ARG A 733 -26.59 -15.09 -9.72
C ARG A 733 -25.08 -15.12 -9.50
N LEU A 734 -24.40 -13.99 -9.62
CA LEU A 734 -22.95 -13.92 -9.42
C LEU A 734 -22.54 -14.08 -7.96
N ILE A 735 -23.41 -13.78 -6.99
CA ILE A 735 -23.11 -13.96 -5.58
C ILE A 735 -23.39 -15.37 -5.05
N GLU A 736 -24.02 -16.23 -5.86
CA GLU A 736 -24.27 -17.62 -5.44
C GLU A 736 -22.95 -18.32 -5.08
N PRO A 737 -22.97 -19.22 -4.08
CA PRO A 737 -21.75 -19.87 -3.54
C PRO A 737 -20.93 -20.67 -4.55
N GLU A 738 -21.52 -21.05 -5.69
CA GLU A 738 -20.84 -21.80 -6.77
C GLU A 738 -19.92 -20.90 -7.62
N ASN A 739 -20.03 -19.59 -7.51
CA ASN A 739 -19.16 -18.67 -8.23
C ASN A 739 -17.86 -18.45 -7.50
N VAL A 740 -16.77 -18.33 -8.27
CA VAL A 740 -15.43 -18.03 -7.70
C VAL A 740 -15.44 -16.72 -6.90
N PRO A 741 -14.63 -16.62 -5.83
CA PRO A 741 -14.67 -15.50 -4.89
C PRO A 741 -14.56 -14.12 -5.54
N GLY A 742 -13.70 -13.98 -6.57
CA GLY A 742 -13.53 -12.74 -7.31
C GLY A 742 -14.80 -12.25 -8.01
N ARG A 743 -15.61 -13.17 -8.57
CA ARG A 743 -16.90 -12.83 -9.22
C ARG A 743 -17.95 -12.41 -8.19
N ARG A 744 -18.03 -13.12 -7.07
CA ARG A 744 -18.93 -12.79 -5.95
C ARG A 744 -18.60 -11.40 -5.40
N ALA A 745 -17.33 -11.13 -5.11
CA ALA A 745 -16.87 -9.84 -4.59
C ALA A 745 -17.20 -8.68 -5.53
N ALA A 746 -17.04 -8.83 -6.83
CA ALA A 746 -17.39 -7.81 -7.83
C ALA A 746 -18.89 -7.47 -7.82
N ALA A 747 -19.75 -8.46 -7.60
CA ALA A 747 -21.20 -8.27 -7.57
C ALA A 747 -21.73 -7.66 -6.27
N PHE A 748 -21.05 -7.82 -5.13
CA PHE A 748 -21.52 -7.31 -3.84
C PHE A 748 -21.71 -5.78 -3.85
N SER A 749 -20.71 -5.03 -4.28
CA SER A 749 -20.75 -3.56 -4.33
C SER A 749 -21.82 -3.06 -5.32
N ALA A 750 -21.93 -3.69 -6.47
CA ALA A 750 -22.95 -3.37 -7.46
C ALA A 750 -24.37 -3.59 -6.92
N LEU A 751 -24.61 -4.72 -6.27
CA LEU A 751 -25.92 -5.00 -5.63
C LEU A 751 -26.25 -4.00 -4.54
N ALA A 752 -25.29 -3.63 -3.69
CA ALA A 752 -25.47 -2.63 -2.64
C ALA A 752 -25.89 -1.27 -3.21
N ARG A 753 -25.24 -0.85 -4.29
CA ARG A 753 -25.49 0.45 -4.93
C ARG A 753 -26.82 0.46 -5.69
N LEU A 754 -27.17 -0.59 -6.45
CA LEU A 754 -28.45 -0.71 -7.14
C LEU A 754 -29.65 -0.84 -6.19
N GLY A 755 -29.45 -1.50 -5.06
CA GLY A 755 -30.45 -1.69 -4.03
C GLY A 755 -30.33 -0.71 -2.87
N LEU A 756 -29.97 0.54 -3.17
CA LEU A 756 -29.77 1.57 -2.13
C LEU A 756 -30.99 1.68 -1.20
N GLY A 757 -30.79 1.37 0.08
CA GLY A 757 -31.84 1.37 1.09
C GLY A 757 -32.76 0.14 1.08
N ASP A 758 -32.48 -0.90 0.28
CA ASP A 758 -33.26 -2.17 0.26
C ASP A 758 -32.81 -3.09 1.43
N PRO A 759 -33.66 -3.34 2.43
CA PRO A 759 -33.31 -4.19 3.57
C PRO A 759 -33.03 -5.65 3.20
N GLU A 760 -33.57 -6.15 2.10
CA GLU A 760 -33.34 -7.54 1.67
C GLU A 760 -31.91 -7.68 1.11
N ILE A 761 -31.39 -6.67 0.41
CA ILE A 761 -30.01 -6.65 -0.06
C ILE A 761 -29.06 -6.48 1.13
N THR A 762 -29.38 -5.58 2.06
CA THR A 762 -28.59 -5.42 3.29
C THR A 762 -28.48 -6.73 4.05
N LYS A 763 -29.60 -7.45 4.23
CA LYS A 763 -29.62 -8.74 4.89
C LYS A 763 -28.82 -9.81 4.14
N LEU A 764 -28.91 -9.85 2.82
CA LEU A 764 -28.17 -10.76 1.98
C LEU A 764 -26.66 -10.55 2.15
N LEU A 765 -26.18 -9.31 2.01
CA LEU A 765 -24.78 -8.96 2.18
C LEU A 765 -24.30 -9.15 3.63
N ALA A 766 -25.16 -8.98 4.63
CA ALA A 766 -24.80 -9.24 6.02
C ALA A 766 -24.51 -10.73 6.29
N GLN A 767 -25.13 -11.65 5.54
CA GLN A 767 -24.81 -13.09 5.63
C GLN A 767 -23.40 -13.40 5.12
N GLU A 768 -22.92 -12.65 4.13
CA GLU A 768 -21.59 -12.79 3.56
C GLU A 768 -20.45 -12.35 4.51
N LEU A 769 -20.79 -11.64 5.60
CA LEU A 769 -19.82 -11.33 6.67
C LEU A 769 -19.38 -12.59 7.45
N ASP A 770 -20.10 -13.70 7.33
CA ASP A 770 -19.77 -14.97 7.96
C ASP A 770 -19.06 -15.95 7.02
N GLU A 771 -18.73 -15.48 5.81
CA GLU A 771 -17.96 -16.27 4.86
C GLU A 771 -16.59 -16.65 5.42
N ARG A 772 -16.13 -17.83 5.04
CA ARG A 772 -14.84 -18.35 5.48
C ARG A 772 -13.68 -17.50 4.97
N ARG A 773 -13.74 -17.06 3.70
CA ARG A 773 -12.68 -16.34 3.03
C ARG A 773 -12.63 -14.87 3.48
N PRO A 774 -11.48 -14.38 4.01
CA PRO A 774 -11.35 -12.97 4.42
C PRO A 774 -11.59 -11.98 3.28
N SER A 775 -11.25 -12.34 2.04
CA SER A 775 -11.48 -11.52 0.84
C SER A 775 -12.97 -11.25 0.62
N LEU A 776 -13.83 -12.26 0.77
CA LEU A 776 -15.29 -12.11 0.64
C LEU A 776 -15.88 -11.30 1.80
N ARG A 777 -15.43 -11.56 3.03
CA ARG A 777 -15.88 -10.75 4.19
C ARG A 777 -15.51 -9.27 4.03
N GLN A 778 -14.31 -8.98 3.51
CA GLN A 778 -13.88 -7.61 3.21
C GLN A 778 -14.79 -6.96 2.16
N ALA A 779 -15.08 -7.69 1.08
CA ALA A 779 -15.96 -7.19 0.01
C ALA A 779 -17.38 -6.95 0.51
N ALA A 780 -17.93 -7.87 1.34
CA ALA A 780 -19.24 -7.74 1.96
C ALA A 780 -19.32 -6.52 2.91
N ALA A 781 -18.29 -6.33 3.75
CA ALA A 781 -18.22 -5.17 4.65
C ALA A 781 -18.17 -3.85 3.87
N THR A 782 -17.37 -3.79 2.79
CA THR A 782 -17.30 -2.61 1.90
C THR A 782 -18.66 -2.35 1.25
N ALA A 783 -19.31 -3.39 0.70
CA ALA A 783 -20.61 -3.29 0.06
C ALA A 783 -21.72 -2.84 1.04
N LEU A 784 -21.72 -3.36 2.27
CA LEU A 784 -22.66 -2.92 3.32
C LEU A 784 -22.54 -1.42 3.61
N GLY A 785 -21.32 -0.87 3.57
CA GLY A 785 -21.09 0.58 3.67
C GLY A 785 -21.68 1.39 2.52
N GLU A 786 -22.06 0.74 1.41
CA GLU A 786 -22.65 1.38 0.23
C GLU A 786 -24.16 1.27 0.16
N THR A 787 -24.81 0.43 0.99
CA THR A 787 -26.26 0.22 1.00
C THR A 787 -27.07 1.45 1.42
N GLY A 788 -26.46 2.39 2.16
CA GLY A 788 -27.18 3.50 2.79
C GLY A 788 -28.12 3.09 3.92
N ASP A 789 -28.21 1.82 4.25
CA ASP A 789 -29.09 1.27 5.29
C ASP A 789 -28.35 1.17 6.63
N LEU A 790 -28.80 1.99 7.60
CA LEU A 790 -28.21 2.03 8.93
C LEU A 790 -28.31 0.73 9.72
N SER A 791 -29.22 -0.16 9.35
CA SER A 791 -29.33 -1.48 9.99
C SER A 791 -28.10 -2.36 9.75
N ALA A 792 -27.32 -2.09 8.69
CA ALA A 792 -26.05 -2.74 8.43
C ALA A 792 -25.01 -2.52 9.54
N ILE A 793 -25.11 -1.40 10.29
CA ILE A 793 -24.13 -1.07 11.35
C ILE A 793 -24.11 -2.16 12.43
N ASP A 794 -25.26 -2.67 12.83
CA ASP A 794 -25.33 -3.71 13.88
C ASP A 794 -24.63 -5.00 13.42
N ALA A 795 -24.83 -5.42 12.17
CA ALA A 795 -24.18 -6.60 11.60
C ALA A 795 -22.65 -6.40 11.47
N LEU A 796 -22.23 -5.21 10.99
CA LEU A 796 -20.82 -4.85 10.89
C LEU A 796 -20.12 -4.85 12.25
N LEU A 797 -20.73 -4.26 13.28
CA LEU A 797 -20.17 -4.22 14.63
C LEU A 797 -20.14 -5.62 15.27
N ALA A 798 -21.19 -6.44 15.07
CA ALA A 798 -21.22 -7.83 15.55
C ALA A 798 -20.11 -8.67 14.91
N ARG A 799 -19.80 -8.46 13.61
CA ARG A 799 -18.64 -9.10 12.96
C ARG A 799 -17.33 -8.55 13.50
N ARG A 800 -17.21 -7.24 13.67
CA ARG A 800 -16.01 -6.57 14.18
C ARG A 800 -15.51 -7.17 15.49
N ASP A 801 -16.43 -7.49 16.41
CA ASP A 801 -16.11 -8.02 17.74
C ASP A 801 -15.46 -9.44 17.69
N ARG A 802 -15.59 -10.14 16.58
CA ARG A 802 -15.03 -11.49 16.36
C ARG A 802 -14.11 -11.60 15.14
N GLU A 803 -13.91 -10.50 14.39
CA GLU A 803 -13.05 -10.50 13.22
C GLU A 803 -11.58 -10.40 13.63
N THR A 804 -10.75 -11.18 12.97
CA THR A 804 -9.32 -11.29 13.23
C THR A 804 -8.48 -10.67 12.13
N SER A 805 -9.01 -10.59 10.88
CA SER A 805 -8.34 -9.99 9.75
C SER A 805 -8.29 -8.46 9.84
N GLY A 806 -7.10 -7.88 9.90
CA GLY A 806 -6.90 -6.42 9.95
C GLY A 806 -7.46 -5.66 8.72
N ARG A 807 -7.55 -6.31 7.55
CA ARG A 807 -8.17 -5.74 6.34
C ARG A 807 -9.68 -5.69 6.46
N VAL A 808 -10.30 -6.75 6.95
CA VAL A 808 -11.75 -6.81 7.18
C VAL A 808 -12.14 -5.82 8.27
N LEU A 809 -11.38 -5.73 9.36
CA LEU A 809 -11.59 -4.75 10.43
C LEU A 809 -11.57 -3.31 9.89
N ARG A 810 -10.61 -2.97 9.02
CA ARG A 810 -10.57 -1.66 8.37
C ARG A 810 -11.79 -1.42 7.48
N ALA A 811 -12.17 -2.40 6.67
CA ALA A 811 -13.35 -2.29 5.81
C ALA A 811 -14.63 -2.09 6.63
N ILE A 812 -14.77 -2.76 7.77
CA ILE A 812 -15.87 -2.58 8.70
C ILE A 812 -15.88 -1.15 9.30
N ASP A 813 -14.74 -0.68 9.79
CA ASP A 813 -14.60 0.66 10.37
C ASP A 813 -14.90 1.76 9.33
N ASP A 814 -14.42 1.60 8.11
CA ASP A 814 -14.70 2.53 6.99
C ASP A 814 -16.18 2.49 6.61
N ALA A 815 -16.81 1.32 6.53
CA ALA A 815 -18.23 1.15 6.23
C ALA A 815 -19.14 1.77 7.29
N VAL A 816 -18.85 1.54 8.57
CA VAL A 816 -19.58 2.14 9.69
C VAL A 816 -19.46 3.67 9.67
N THR A 817 -18.28 4.18 9.38
CA THR A 817 -18.04 5.63 9.25
C THR A 817 -18.85 6.21 8.09
N LYS A 818 -18.79 5.59 6.92
CA LYS A 818 -19.53 6.01 5.72
C LYS A 818 -21.04 6.05 5.95
N LEU A 819 -21.60 5.00 6.56
CA LEU A 819 -23.04 4.94 6.89
C LEU A 819 -23.45 6.04 7.87
N ARG A 820 -22.65 6.32 8.90
CA ARG A 820 -22.91 7.39 9.86
C ARG A 820 -22.83 8.78 9.22
N ASP A 821 -21.87 9.03 8.38
CA ASP A 821 -21.69 10.30 7.69
C ASP A 821 -22.84 10.58 6.70
N THR A 822 -23.25 9.57 5.95
CA THR A 822 -24.38 9.65 5.02
C THR A 822 -25.68 10.01 5.77
N SER A 823 -25.92 9.39 6.92
CA SER A 823 -27.10 9.67 7.74
C SER A 823 -27.11 11.10 8.31
N SER A 824 -25.94 11.62 8.68
CA SER A 824 -25.81 13.00 9.19
C SER A 824 -26.08 14.03 8.09
N VAL A 825 -25.61 13.79 6.88
CA VAL A 825 -25.84 14.66 5.70
C VAL A 825 -27.31 14.63 5.29
N ASP A 826 -27.97 13.48 5.29
CA ASP A 826 -29.37 13.35 4.93
C ASP A 826 -30.30 13.98 6.01
N SER A 827 -29.95 13.86 7.28
CA SER A 827 -30.62 14.56 8.36
C SER A 827 -30.53 16.08 8.19
N LEU A 828 -29.35 16.60 7.88
CA LEU A 828 -29.12 18.03 7.60
C LEU A 828 -29.86 18.49 6.33
N ARG A 829 -29.90 17.71 5.27
CA ARG A 829 -30.64 18.01 4.04
C ARG A 829 -32.16 18.08 4.32
N LYS A 830 -32.69 17.17 5.12
CA LYS A 830 -34.08 17.14 5.52
C LYS A 830 -34.42 18.40 6.35
N GLU A 831 -33.59 18.74 7.32
CA GLU A 831 -33.76 19.95 8.15
C GLU A 831 -33.70 21.22 7.32
N ILE A 832 -32.76 21.31 6.37
CA ILE A 832 -32.69 22.43 5.40
C ILE A 832 -33.96 22.49 4.53
N GLY A 833 -34.48 21.32 4.10
CA GLY A 833 -35.74 21.26 3.36
C GLY A 833 -36.94 21.79 4.16
N GLU A 834 -37.06 21.39 5.42
CA GLU A 834 -38.09 21.83 6.33
C GLU A 834 -37.97 23.34 6.64
N LEU A 835 -36.76 23.83 6.86
CA LEU A 835 -36.50 25.26 7.07
C LEU A 835 -36.82 26.11 5.83
N ARG A 836 -36.53 25.62 4.62
CA ARG A 836 -36.89 26.30 3.37
C ARG A 836 -38.41 26.40 3.21
N LYS A 837 -39.12 25.31 3.51
CA LYS A 837 -40.61 25.29 3.46
C LYS A 837 -41.20 26.24 4.47
N ALA A 838 -40.74 26.23 5.72
CA ALA A 838 -41.18 27.18 6.75
C ALA A 838 -40.87 28.64 6.36
N ASN A 839 -39.74 28.89 5.71
CA ASN A 839 -39.42 30.24 5.25
C ASN A 839 -40.37 30.73 4.11
N GLN A 840 -40.70 29.84 3.16
CA GLN A 840 -41.72 30.14 2.13
C GLN A 840 -43.11 30.43 2.72
N GLU A 841 -43.54 29.65 3.71
CA GLU A 841 -44.79 29.85 4.40
C GLU A 841 -44.80 31.22 5.17
N LEU A 842 -43.67 31.60 5.77
CA LEU A 842 -43.47 32.89 6.40
C LEU A 842 -43.48 34.05 5.40
N GLU A 843 -42.85 33.93 4.26
CA GLU A 843 -42.85 34.92 3.19
C GLU A 843 -44.26 35.13 2.64
N GLN A 844 -45.03 34.04 2.48
CA GLN A 844 -46.42 34.11 2.03
C GLN A 844 -47.31 34.82 3.06
N ARG A 845 -47.15 34.51 4.34
CA ARG A 845 -47.88 35.20 5.44
C ARG A 845 -47.50 36.67 5.57
N VAL A 846 -46.24 37.02 5.34
CA VAL A 846 -45.79 38.42 5.31
C VAL A 846 -46.44 39.17 4.16
N SER A 847 -46.47 38.56 2.95
CA SER A 847 -47.13 39.14 1.79
C SER A 847 -48.63 39.37 2.01
N GLU A 848 -49.34 38.38 2.59
CA GLU A 848 -50.75 38.51 2.96
C GLU A 848 -51.04 39.61 4.02
N LEU A 849 -50.10 39.79 4.96
CA LEU A 849 -50.17 40.84 5.97
C LEU A 849 -49.87 42.25 5.41
N GLU A 850 -49.01 42.33 4.38
CA GLU A 850 -48.74 43.59 3.68
C GLU A 850 -49.90 44.00 2.78
N GLU A 851 -50.55 43.04 2.09
CA GLU A 851 -51.76 43.30 1.30
C GLU A 851 -52.95 43.76 2.20
N ASN A 852 -53.11 43.19 3.40
CA ASN A 852 -54.13 43.58 4.35
C ASN A 852 -53.91 44.93 5.08
N LYS A 853 -52.73 45.53 5.00
CA LYS A 853 -52.39 46.84 5.51
C LYS A 853 -52.55 47.96 4.48
N GLY A 854 -52.77 47.61 3.21
CA GLY A 854 -52.96 48.56 2.11
C GLY A 854 -54.39 48.83 1.70
N GLY A 855 -55.43 48.28 2.50
CA GLY A 855 -56.89 48.53 2.27
C GLY A 855 -57.47 49.49 3.22
#